data_6660db8ce446a0ba982d5dc4309a2485
#
_entry.id   6660db8ce446a0ba982d5dc4309a2485
#
_cell.length_a   1.000
_cell.length_b   1.000
_cell.length_c   1.000
_cell.angle_alpha   90.00
_cell.angle_beta   90.00
_cell.angle_gamma   90.00
#
_symmetry.space_group_name_H-M   'P 1'
#
loop_
_entity.id
_entity.type
_entity.pdbx_description
1 polymer ?
#
loop_
_entity_poly.entity_id
_entity_poly.type
_entity_poly.pdbx_seq_one_letter_code
_entity_poly.pdbx_strand_id
1 'polypeptide(L)'
;MPYTATIEEENKEIASRYKDLLKGTYEILSVEDKKLIRKAFEIAVDAHSSQRRKTGEPYIFHPIAVAKIVAMEIGLGATSIAAALLHDVVEDTEYTLDDMEQLFGETIARIVNGLTKISRLNKEQDASIQAENFRKMLLTLNDDVRVILIKIADRLHNMQTMDAMPAHKQVKIASETLYIYAPLAHRLGLYNIKTELEDLGLKYTEPEVFNDIITKIKESKEEQQKYLETFAETLKKGLDKENFTYDIKGRFKSIYSIRRKMRKQNVTFEEVYDKYAIRIIYAPTSDDDKFDAWKIYTIVTDYFKPNPTRLRDWISQPKSTGYEALHITVVGPDAQWVEVQIRSSRMNEIAEKGYAAHFKYKQGDNHENGLDTWLNRLKESLESQSLNAVDFVEEFKLNLYSKEIYVFTPKGELKSLPKDASALDFAFTVHTDVGLKCRGAKVNGKLVPLSHTLKSGDQIEVITSTNNKPNARWLDFVITARAKTKIRAALKDEEKLIAEEGKAILARKLRHLKIPYNEKTINELVGFFKVRTSFDLFFRIGNGAIDNTNLKAFVAQRNSTILNFFKTKLRRTPSNKDLVETDEVSNKYDALVFGKEEEKLDYTLSKCCTPIPGDTVFGFLTINEGIKIHKKNCPNAISLQSNYAYRIMQAKWIDSTKQDFKVILHISGVDNKGIINDLSRIISSNMGVFINSINIAGNEGIFDGKISLSVKNSGQLNKLMKSIQKVEGVKKVARVNSL
;
A
#
# COMPACT_ATOMS: atom_id res chain seq x y z
N MET A 1 7.32 -28.99 -16.49
CA MET A 1 7.77 -30.40 -16.33
C MET A 1 8.40 -30.48 -14.96
N PRO A 2 8.29 -31.63 -14.24
CA PRO A 2 9.03 -31.81 -12.98
C PRO A 2 10.53 -31.76 -13.26
N TYR A 3 11.29 -31.19 -12.36
CA TYR A 3 12.74 -31.14 -12.43
C TYR A 3 13.32 -32.55 -12.27
N THR A 4 14.13 -33.00 -13.25
CA THR A 4 14.59 -34.40 -13.37
C THR A 4 16.10 -34.53 -13.46
N ALA A 5 16.87 -33.52 -13.07
CA ALA A 5 18.34 -33.58 -13.14
C ALA A 5 18.92 -34.57 -12.12
N THR A 6 20.03 -35.20 -12.48
CA THR A 6 20.81 -36.06 -11.59
C THR A 6 21.60 -35.22 -10.57
N ILE A 7 21.99 -35.78 -9.46
CA ILE A 7 22.82 -35.10 -8.42
C ILE A 7 24.11 -34.53 -9.04
N GLU A 8 24.71 -35.21 -10.00
CA GLU A 8 25.93 -34.74 -10.67
C GLU A 8 25.65 -33.50 -11.55
N GLU A 9 24.53 -33.48 -12.26
CA GLU A 9 24.07 -32.32 -13.05
C GLU A 9 23.73 -31.14 -12.15
N GLU A 10 23.07 -31.40 -11.00
CA GLU A 10 22.78 -30.37 -10.01
C GLU A 10 24.04 -29.72 -9.47
N ASN A 11 25.02 -30.52 -9.09
CA ASN A 11 26.32 -30.01 -8.57
C ASN A 11 27.07 -29.19 -9.63
N LYS A 12 27.03 -29.58 -10.90
CA LYS A 12 27.58 -28.81 -12.02
C LYS A 12 26.86 -27.48 -12.18
N GLU A 13 25.54 -27.50 -12.10
CA GLU A 13 24.72 -26.29 -12.21
C GLU A 13 24.93 -25.35 -11.03
N ILE A 14 25.02 -25.85 -9.78
CA ILE A 14 25.36 -25.07 -8.57
C ILE A 14 26.70 -24.36 -8.77
N ALA A 15 27.71 -25.10 -9.21
CA ALA A 15 29.03 -24.56 -9.46
C ALA A 15 29.06 -23.52 -10.59
N SER A 16 28.27 -23.74 -11.65
CA SER A 16 28.09 -22.79 -12.77
C SER A 16 27.49 -21.49 -12.31
N ARG A 17 26.36 -21.54 -11.55
CA ARG A 17 25.67 -20.36 -11.02
C ARG A 17 26.54 -19.57 -10.04
N TYR A 18 27.33 -20.26 -9.20
CA TYR A 18 28.29 -19.61 -8.33
C TYR A 18 29.43 -18.92 -9.12
N LYS A 19 29.93 -19.57 -10.15
CA LYS A 19 30.93 -18.98 -11.07
C LYS A 19 30.38 -17.72 -11.76
N ASP A 20 29.15 -17.76 -12.18
CA ASP A 20 28.47 -16.59 -12.79
C ASP A 20 28.29 -15.43 -11.80
N LEU A 21 27.96 -15.72 -10.54
CA LEU A 21 27.93 -14.71 -9.48
C LEU A 21 29.30 -14.04 -9.32
N LEU A 22 30.39 -14.83 -9.24
CA LEU A 22 31.72 -14.29 -9.09
C LEU A 22 32.21 -13.54 -10.34
N LYS A 23 31.90 -14.01 -11.54
CA LYS A 23 32.36 -13.42 -12.81
C LYS A 23 31.89 -11.97 -12.96
N GLY A 24 30.65 -11.65 -12.53
CA GLY A 24 30.12 -10.29 -12.59
C GLY A 24 30.67 -9.32 -11.53
N THR A 25 31.40 -9.84 -10.52
CA THR A 25 31.95 -9.04 -9.43
C THR A 25 33.48 -9.11 -9.33
N TYR A 26 34.11 -9.90 -10.19
CA TYR A 26 35.51 -10.31 -10.05
C TYR A 26 36.52 -9.15 -10.00
N GLU A 27 36.27 -8.07 -10.76
CA GLU A 27 37.18 -6.92 -10.84
C GLU A 27 37.12 -5.99 -9.62
N ILE A 28 36.06 -6.10 -8.80
CA ILE A 28 35.78 -5.19 -7.69
C ILE A 28 36.13 -5.80 -6.33
N LEU A 29 36.18 -7.15 -6.23
CA LEU A 29 36.37 -7.87 -4.97
C LEU A 29 37.84 -8.17 -4.65
N SER A 30 38.25 -7.89 -3.41
CA SER A 30 39.54 -8.27 -2.85
C SER A 30 39.66 -9.81 -2.70
N VAL A 31 40.86 -10.30 -2.37
CA VAL A 31 41.07 -11.73 -2.11
C VAL A 31 40.33 -12.18 -0.86
N GLU A 32 40.26 -11.33 0.15
CA GLU A 32 39.53 -11.56 1.40
C GLU A 32 38.01 -11.61 1.15
N ASP A 33 37.50 -10.72 0.32
CA ASP A 33 36.05 -10.70 -0.08
C ASP A 33 35.68 -12.01 -0.78
N LYS A 34 36.51 -12.49 -1.67
CA LYS A 34 36.27 -13.77 -2.38
C LYS A 34 36.27 -14.96 -1.41
N LYS A 35 37.17 -14.97 -0.41
CA LYS A 35 37.19 -16.01 0.65
C LYS A 35 35.92 -15.95 1.50
N LEU A 36 35.45 -14.75 1.86
CA LEU A 36 34.22 -14.53 2.63
C LEU A 36 32.99 -15.06 1.89
N ILE A 37 32.84 -14.67 0.61
CA ILE A 37 31.72 -15.11 -0.23
C ILE A 37 31.77 -16.64 -0.44
N ARG A 38 32.96 -17.22 -0.65
CA ARG A 38 33.13 -18.66 -0.79
C ARG A 38 32.71 -19.40 0.47
N LYS A 39 33.14 -18.95 1.64
CA LYS A 39 32.74 -19.56 2.92
C LYS A 39 31.21 -19.49 3.14
N ALA A 40 30.58 -18.36 2.82
CA ALA A 40 29.14 -18.21 2.91
C ALA A 40 28.41 -19.14 1.93
N PHE A 41 28.92 -19.29 0.72
CA PHE A 41 28.37 -20.21 -0.28
C PHE A 41 28.48 -21.69 0.17
N GLU A 42 29.66 -22.14 0.67
CA GLU A 42 29.84 -23.51 1.14
C GLU A 42 28.88 -23.86 2.28
N ILE A 43 28.70 -22.95 3.26
CA ILE A 43 27.73 -23.14 4.35
C ILE A 43 26.28 -23.14 3.83
N ALA A 44 25.90 -22.25 2.90
CA ALA A 44 24.57 -22.23 2.34
C ALA A 44 24.27 -23.52 1.54
N VAL A 45 25.24 -24.07 0.81
CA VAL A 45 25.07 -25.34 0.08
C VAL A 45 24.87 -26.51 1.05
N ASP A 46 25.68 -26.58 2.11
CA ASP A 46 25.57 -27.62 3.14
C ASP A 46 24.23 -27.53 3.87
N ALA A 47 23.85 -26.35 4.35
CA ALA A 47 22.63 -26.06 5.09
C ALA A 47 21.36 -26.41 4.31
N HIS A 48 21.34 -26.19 3.00
CA HIS A 48 20.17 -26.42 2.14
C HIS A 48 20.27 -27.71 1.29
N SER A 49 21.25 -28.60 1.58
CA SER A 49 21.53 -29.80 0.78
C SER A 49 20.32 -30.72 0.57
N SER A 50 19.49 -30.90 1.59
CA SER A 50 18.29 -31.75 1.56
C SER A 50 17.02 -31.00 1.11
N GLN A 51 17.07 -29.69 0.96
CA GLN A 51 15.88 -28.87 0.69
C GLN A 51 15.62 -28.69 -0.80
N ARG A 52 14.34 -28.70 -1.17
CA ARG A 52 13.87 -28.52 -2.54
C ARG A 52 12.82 -27.42 -2.64
N ARG A 53 12.85 -26.67 -3.74
CA ARG A 53 11.78 -25.75 -4.09
C ARG A 53 10.53 -26.53 -4.57
N LYS A 54 9.38 -25.84 -4.68
CA LYS A 54 8.14 -26.44 -5.20
C LYS A 54 8.25 -26.90 -6.65
N THR A 55 9.18 -26.37 -7.40
CA THR A 55 9.55 -26.78 -8.75
C THR A 55 10.33 -28.12 -8.79
N GLY A 56 10.81 -28.59 -7.62
CA GLY A 56 11.71 -29.75 -7.48
C GLY A 56 13.19 -29.40 -7.52
N GLU A 57 13.57 -28.19 -7.87
CA GLU A 57 14.96 -27.72 -7.94
C GLU A 57 15.61 -27.63 -6.55
N PRO A 58 16.95 -27.79 -6.45
CA PRO A 58 17.70 -27.52 -5.23
C PRO A 58 17.41 -26.14 -4.67
N TYR A 59 17.15 -26.06 -3.35
CA TYR A 59 16.83 -24.78 -2.71
C TYR A 59 17.93 -23.75 -2.85
N ILE A 60 19.20 -24.17 -2.85
CA ILE A 60 20.38 -23.31 -2.96
C ILE A 60 20.39 -22.41 -4.22
N PHE A 61 19.64 -22.75 -5.28
CA PHE A 61 19.53 -21.90 -6.46
C PHE A 61 18.92 -20.54 -6.11
N HIS A 62 18.04 -20.50 -5.10
CA HIS A 62 17.42 -19.25 -4.64
C HIS A 62 18.44 -18.31 -3.95
N PRO A 63 19.16 -18.69 -2.90
CA PRO A 63 20.19 -17.86 -2.30
C PRO A 63 21.24 -17.35 -3.30
N ILE A 64 21.68 -18.21 -4.23
CA ILE A 64 22.63 -17.79 -5.28
C ILE A 64 22.02 -16.71 -6.18
N ALA A 65 20.76 -16.87 -6.60
CA ALA A 65 20.08 -15.88 -7.44
C ALA A 65 19.85 -14.56 -6.70
N VAL A 66 19.46 -14.61 -5.43
CA VAL A 66 19.33 -13.41 -4.59
C VAL A 66 20.68 -12.70 -4.44
N ALA A 67 21.75 -13.44 -4.17
CA ALA A 67 23.09 -12.89 -4.09
C ALA A 67 23.54 -12.26 -5.42
N LYS A 68 23.16 -12.84 -6.55
CA LYS A 68 23.44 -12.29 -7.89
C LYS A 68 22.71 -10.97 -8.13
N ILE A 69 21.44 -10.87 -7.75
CA ILE A 69 20.66 -9.61 -7.81
C ILE A 69 21.32 -8.54 -6.93
N VAL A 70 21.69 -8.90 -5.70
CA VAL A 70 22.36 -8.00 -4.75
C VAL A 70 23.69 -7.48 -5.30
N ALA A 71 24.47 -8.35 -5.95
CA ALA A 71 25.79 -8.01 -6.50
C ALA A 71 25.69 -7.18 -7.80
N MET A 72 24.87 -7.62 -8.75
CA MET A 72 24.88 -7.09 -10.12
C MET A 72 23.86 -5.98 -10.34
N GLU A 73 22.64 -6.15 -9.83
CA GLU A 73 21.55 -5.21 -10.07
C GLU A 73 21.51 -4.10 -9.00
N ILE A 74 21.76 -4.44 -7.72
CA ILE A 74 21.81 -3.45 -6.65
C ILE A 74 23.24 -2.88 -6.56
N GLY A 75 24.30 -3.71 -6.69
CA GLY A 75 25.70 -3.28 -6.68
C GLY A 75 26.30 -3.20 -5.27
N LEU A 76 25.87 -4.06 -4.34
CA LEU A 76 26.40 -4.11 -2.98
C LEU A 76 27.67 -4.97 -2.89
N GLY A 77 28.49 -4.70 -1.87
CA GLY A 77 29.77 -5.38 -1.64
C GLY A 77 29.67 -6.76 -0.98
N ALA A 78 30.83 -7.37 -0.75
CA ALA A 78 31.00 -8.75 -0.28
C ALA A 78 30.20 -9.12 0.97
N THR A 79 30.14 -8.24 1.98
CA THR A 79 29.33 -8.45 3.20
C THR A 79 27.86 -8.69 2.89
N SER A 80 27.29 -7.91 1.96
CA SER A 80 25.87 -8.04 1.57
C SER A 80 25.64 -9.28 0.70
N ILE A 81 26.61 -9.64 -0.15
CA ILE A 81 26.57 -10.85 -0.98
C ILE A 81 26.60 -12.09 -0.08
N ALA A 82 27.51 -12.12 0.92
CA ALA A 82 27.56 -13.19 1.90
C ALA A 82 26.26 -13.29 2.72
N ALA A 83 25.75 -12.17 3.21
CA ALA A 83 24.47 -12.15 3.94
C ALA A 83 23.29 -12.61 3.05
N ALA A 84 23.30 -12.30 1.75
CA ALA A 84 22.29 -12.77 0.81
C ALA A 84 22.36 -14.28 0.55
N LEU A 85 23.55 -14.88 0.54
CA LEU A 85 23.73 -16.33 0.47
C LEU A 85 23.18 -17.03 1.74
N LEU A 86 23.29 -16.37 2.89
CA LEU A 86 22.96 -16.91 4.21
C LEU A 86 21.56 -16.52 4.70
N HIS A 87 20.76 -15.78 3.91
CA HIS A 87 19.55 -15.10 4.40
C HIS A 87 18.47 -16.01 4.97
N ASP A 88 18.36 -17.24 4.47
CA ASP A 88 17.39 -18.22 4.93
C ASP A 88 18.00 -19.33 5.82
N VAL A 89 19.34 -19.35 5.98
CA VAL A 89 20.05 -20.42 6.71
C VAL A 89 19.56 -20.51 8.16
N VAL A 90 19.46 -19.39 8.88
CA VAL A 90 18.98 -19.35 10.29
C VAL A 90 17.48 -19.60 10.40
N GLU A 91 16.71 -19.34 9.36
CA GLU A 91 15.26 -19.55 9.39
C GLU A 91 14.87 -21.01 9.11
N ASP A 92 15.53 -21.63 8.16
CA ASP A 92 15.09 -22.89 7.56
C ASP A 92 16.02 -24.08 7.88
N THR A 93 17.08 -23.86 8.68
CA THR A 93 18.03 -24.90 9.07
C THR A 93 18.38 -24.88 10.57
N GLU A 94 19.29 -25.72 11.01
CA GLU A 94 19.71 -25.84 12.41
C GLU A 94 20.74 -24.77 12.84
N TYR A 95 21.29 -24.00 11.89
CA TYR A 95 22.24 -22.93 12.21
C TYR A 95 21.59 -21.82 13.03
N THR A 96 22.33 -21.35 14.05
CA THR A 96 21.88 -20.28 14.96
C THR A 96 22.49 -18.92 14.59
N LEU A 97 21.99 -17.84 15.17
CA LEU A 97 22.60 -16.52 15.04
C LEU A 97 24.00 -16.45 15.67
N ASP A 98 24.23 -17.19 16.74
CA ASP A 98 25.53 -17.26 17.40
C ASP A 98 26.56 -17.96 16.49
N ASP A 99 26.15 -18.98 15.72
CA ASP A 99 26.99 -19.59 14.70
C ASP A 99 27.33 -18.60 13.59
N MET A 100 26.36 -17.78 13.16
CA MET A 100 26.60 -16.74 12.16
C MET A 100 27.59 -15.69 12.66
N GLU A 101 27.51 -15.30 13.92
CA GLU A 101 28.44 -14.35 14.52
C GLU A 101 29.86 -14.90 14.64
N GLN A 102 30.01 -16.14 15.09
CA GLN A 102 31.32 -16.82 15.19
C GLN A 102 31.95 -17.03 13.82
N LEU A 103 31.17 -17.39 12.80
CA LEU A 103 31.69 -17.72 11.48
C LEU A 103 31.97 -16.50 10.60
N PHE A 104 31.16 -15.45 10.72
CA PHE A 104 31.14 -14.31 9.80
C PHE A 104 31.25 -12.94 10.46
N GLY A 105 31.22 -12.89 11.80
CA GLY A 105 31.28 -11.67 12.58
C GLY A 105 29.93 -10.95 12.75
N GLU A 106 29.89 -10.01 13.69
CA GLU A 106 28.71 -9.28 14.14
C GLU A 106 27.92 -8.65 12.99
N THR A 107 28.58 -8.06 12.01
CA THR A 107 27.90 -7.33 10.92
C THR A 107 27.02 -8.24 10.08
N ILE A 108 27.52 -9.41 9.66
CA ILE A 108 26.74 -10.37 8.86
C ILE A 108 25.65 -11.00 9.71
N ALA A 109 25.95 -11.38 10.95
CA ALA A 109 24.98 -11.93 11.88
C ALA A 109 23.80 -10.94 12.13
N ARG A 110 24.09 -9.65 12.27
CA ARG A 110 23.07 -8.60 12.43
C ARG A 110 22.17 -8.46 11.18
N ILE A 111 22.75 -8.51 9.98
CA ILE A 111 21.96 -8.46 8.73
C ILE A 111 21.08 -9.69 8.62
N VAL A 112 21.60 -10.89 8.83
CA VAL A 112 20.83 -12.15 8.80
C VAL A 112 19.73 -12.17 9.84
N ASN A 113 19.99 -11.70 11.07
CA ASN A 113 18.97 -11.54 12.12
C ASN A 113 17.82 -10.62 11.67
N GLY A 114 18.16 -9.48 11.03
CA GLY A 114 17.15 -8.57 10.47
C GLY A 114 16.27 -9.25 9.43
N LEU A 115 16.85 -10.04 8.52
CA LEU A 115 16.15 -10.79 7.48
C LEU A 115 15.24 -11.87 8.08
N THR A 116 15.70 -12.64 9.06
CA THR A 116 14.96 -13.68 9.78
C THR A 116 13.76 -13.09 10.55
N LYS A 117 13.95 -11.95 11.24
CA LYS A 117 12.85 -11.24 11.93
C LYS A 117 11.75 -10.84 10.98
N ILE A 118 12.09 -10.29 9.80
CA ILE A 118 11.11 -9.90 8.78
C ILE A 118 10.34 -11.11 8.26
N SER A 119 10.99 -12.23 8.01
CA SER A 119 10.37 -13.45 7.51
C SER A 119 9.38 -14.07 8.51
N ARG A 120 9.71 -14.10 9.80
CA ARG A 120 8.82 -14.59 10.87
C ARG A 120 7.53 -13.77 10.97
N LEU A 121 7.61 -12.46 10.77
CA LEU A 121 6.45 -11.56 10.81
C LEU A 121 5.43 -11.84 9.69
N ASN A 122 5.88 -12.32 8.53
CA ASN A 122 5.01 -12.56 7.37
C ASN A 122 4.15 -13.85 7.50
N LYS A 123 4.37 -14.71 8.50
CA LYS A 123 3.61 -15.97 8.68
C LYS A 123 2.20 -15.76 9.28
N GLU A 124 1.88 -14.59 9.83
CA GLU A 124 0.58 -14.28 10.44
C GLU A 124 -0.38 -13.61 9.45
N GLN A 125 -1.69 -13.93 9.52
CA GLN A 125 -2.64 -13.69 8.41
C GLN A 125 -3.67 -12.56 8.61
N ASP A 126 -3.72 -11.85 9.76
CA ASP A 126 -4.69 -10.79 10.00
C ASP A 126 -4.25 -9.43 9.47
N ALA A 127 -5.20 -8.62 8.98
CA ALA A 127 -4.92 -7.31 8.39
C ALA A 127 -4.26 -6.32 9.38
N SER A 128 -4.65 -6.36 10.63
CA SER A 128 -4.01 -5.56 11.71
C SER A 128 -2.60 -6.04 11.98
N ILE A 129 -2.39 -7.36 11.95
CA ILE A 129 -1.08 -8.01 12.12
C ILE A 129 -0.18 -7.75 10.92
N GLN A 130 -0.72 -7.72 9.69
CA GLN A 130 0.06 -7.36 8.51
C GLN A 130 0.57 -5.91 8.54
N ALA A 131 -0.24 -4.97 9.01
CA ALA A 131 0.17 -3.59 9.20
C ALA A 131 1.24 -3.46 10.31
N GLU A 132 1.08 -4.21 11.40
CA GLU A 132 2.06 -4.28 12.48
C GLU A 132 3.36 -4.96 12.02
N ASN A 133 3.27 -6.04 11.25
CA ASN A 133 4.41 -6.71 10.64
C ASN A 133 5.16 -5.78 9.67
N PHE A 134 4.43 -4.99 8.90
CA PHE A 134 5.03 -3.98 8.03
C PHE A 134 5.74 -2.90 8.83
N ARG A 135 5.13 -2.43 9.93
CA ARG A 135 5.77 -1.47 10.85
C ARG A 135 7.04 -2.05 11.47
N LYS A 136 7.01 -3.29 11.95
CA LYS A 136 8.17 -4.00 12.48
C LYS A 136 9.26 -4.22 11.43
N MET A 137 8.86 -4.54 10.19
CA MET A 137 9.80 -4.63 9.05
C MET A 137 10.52 -3.30 8.82
N LEU A 138 9.79 -2.18 8.88
CA LEU A 138 10.38 -0.86 8.74
C LEU A 138 11.27 -0.45 9.94
N LEU A 139 11.00 -0.97 11.13
CA LEU A 139 11.89 -0.77 12.30
C LEU A 139 13.26 -1.42 12.10
N THR A 140 13.33 -2.56 11.40
CA THR A 140 14.63 -3.18 11.07
C THR A 140 15.46 -2.38 10.06
N LEU A 141 14.82 -1.48 9.26
CA LEU A 141 15.50 -0.50 8.42
C LEU A 141 16.42 0.44 9.20
N ASN A 142 16.03 0.70 10.44
CA ASN A 142 16.75 1.63 11.30
C ASN A 142 18.14 1.09 11.70
N ASP A 143 18.29 -0.24 11.71
CA ASP A 143 19.52 -0.90 12.15
C ASP A 143 20.50 -1.04 10.98
N ASP A 144 20.01 -1.42 9.79
CA ASP A 144 20.86 -1.58 8.60
C ASP A 144 20.01 -1.59 7.30
N VAL A 145 20.21 -0.61 6.43
CA VAL A 145 19.48 -0.50 5.15
C VAL A 145 19.72 -1.70 4.22
N ARG A 146 20.86 -2.41 4.35
CA ARG A 146 21.18 -3.59 3.55
C ARG A 146 20.18 -4.71 3.73
N VAL A 147 19.57 -4.82 4.91
CA VAL A 147 18.49 -5.81 5.20
C VAL A 147 17.33 -5.66 4.21
N ILE A 148 16.88 -4.43 3.97
CA ILE A 148 15.78 -4.22 3.01
C ILE A 148 16.22 -4.38 1.56
N LEU A 149 17.43 -3.97 1.22
CA LEU A 149 17.95 -4.16 -0.13
C LEU A 149 18.02 -5.66 -0.49
N ILE A 150 18.48 -6.50 0.43
CA ILE A 150 18.48 -7.96 0.27
C ILE A 150 17.05 -8.51 0.23
N LYS A 151 16.15 -8.00 1.07
CA LYS A 151 14.74 -8.46 1.08
C LYS A 151 13.98 -8.08 -0.19
N ILE A 152 14.32 -6.95 -0.82
CA ILE A 152 13.80 -6.57 -2.15
C ILE A 152 14.33 -7.54 -3.22
N ALA A 153 15.60 -7.93 -3.16
CA ALA A 153 16.19 -8.92 -4.06
C ALA A 153 15.54 -10.31 -3.90
N ASP A 154 15.34 -10.76 -2.67
CA ASP A 154 14.59 -11.98 -2.34
C ASP A 154 13.18 -11.94 -2.92
N ARG A 155 12.44 -10.84 -2.68
CA ARG A 155 11.09 -10.65 -3.23
C ARG A 155 11.09 -10.69 -4.75
N LEU A 156 12.05 -10.05 -5.41
CA LEU A 156 12.16 -10.06 -6.87
C LEU A 156 12.34 -11.48 -7.40
N HIS A 157 13.29 -12.25 -6.86
CA HIS A 157 13.50 -13.63 -7.29
C HIS A 157 12.29 -14.53 -7.00
N ASN A 158 11.62 -14.34 -5.85
CA ASN A 158 10.38 -15.05 -5.54
C ASN A 158 9.26 -14.72 -6.54
N MET A 159 9.15 -13.47 -7.01
CA MET A 159 8.20 -13.08 -8.04
C MET A 159 8.54 -13.67 -9.41
N GLN A 160 9.81 -13.74 -9.77
CA GLN A 160 10.28 -14.36 -11.02
C GLN A 160 9.98 -15.86 -11.11
N THR A 161 9.96 -16.55 -9.96
CA THR A 161 9.75 -18.01 -9.86
C THR A 161 8.37 -18.42 -9.35
N MET A 162 7.38 -17.51 -9.35
CA MET A 162 6.09 -17.71 -8.70
C MET A 162 5.09 -18.53 -9.51
N ASP A 163 5.38 -18.87 -10.77
CA ASP A 163 4.47 -19.64 -11.64
C ASP A 163 4.08 -21.02 -11.05
N ALA A 164 4.95 -21.63 -10.25
CA ALA A 164 4.70 -22.92 -9.58
C ALA A 164 3.81 -22.83 -8.32
N MET A 165 3.41 -21.62 -7.93
CA MET A 165 2.58 -21.42 -6.74
C MET A 165 1.07 -21.49 -7.08
N PRO A 166 0.21 -21.91 -6.13
CA PRO A 166 -1.25 -21.84 -6.31
C PRO A 166 -1.73 -20.39 -6.57
N ALA A 167 -2.71 -20.24 -7.48
CA ALA A 167 -3.19 -18.93 -7.94
C ALA A 167 -3.59 -17.96 -6.81
N HIS A 168 -4.23 -18.46 -5.74
CA HIS A 168 -4.61 -17.62 -4.60
C HIS A 168 -3.41 -17.05 -3.83
N LYS A 169 -2.28 -17.79 -3.79
CA LYS A 169 -1.03 -17.33 -3.20
C LYS A 169 -0.31 -16.35 -4.13
N GLN A 170 -0.35 -16.61 -5.45
CA GLN A 170 0.22 -15.68 -6.45
C GLN A 170 -0.39 -14.29 -6.31
N VAL A 171 -1.73 -14.17 -6.30
CA VAL A 171 -2.43 -12.89 -6.16
C VAL A 171 -2.07 -12.19 -4.85
N LYS A 172 -2.01 -12.93 -3.74
CA LYS A 172 -1.65 -12.35 -2.43
C LYS A 172 -0.23 -11.77 -2.43
N ILE A 173 0.75 -12.56 -2.88
CA ILE A 173 2.17 -12.15 -2.90
C ILE A 173 2.38 -11.01 -3.89
N ALA A 174 1.74 -11.06 -5.08
CA ALA A 174 1.80 -10.01 -6.07
C ALA A 174 1.21 -8.69 -5.57
N SER A 175 0.07 -8.75 -4.88
CA SER A 175 -0.56 -7.58 -4.27
C SER A 175 0.32 -6.96 -3.20
N GLU A 176 0.92 -7.77 -2.32
CA GLU A 176 1.88 -7.31 -1.32
C GLU A 176 3.11 -6.67 -1.98
N THR A 177 3.60 -7.26 -3.07
CA THR A 177 4.73 -6.74 -3.84
C THR A 177 4.44 -5.37 -4.45
N LEU A 178 3.30 -5.21 -5.10
CA LEU A 178 2.86 -3.93 -5.66
C LEU A 178 2.63 -2.87 -4.58
N TYR A 179 2.23 -3.30 -3.40
CA TYR A 179 1.83 -2.43 -2.31
C TYR A 179 3.00 -1.97 -1.45
N ILE A 180 3.99 -2.84 -1.19
CA ILE A 180 5.09 -2.61 -0.25
C ILE A 180 6.43 -2.51 -0.98
N TYR A 181 6.81 -3.57 -1.70
CA TYR A 181 8.18 -3.73 -2.19
C TYR A 181 8.49 -2.85 -3.41
N ALA A 182 7.57 -2.71 -4.36
CA ALA A 182 7.77 -1.84 -5.51
C ALA A 182 7.88 -0.36 -5.12
N PRO A 183 7.06 0.19 -4.21
CA PRO A 183 7.24 1.52 -3.64
C PRO A 183 8.55 1.72 -2.88
N LEU A 184 8.98 0.72 -2.08
CA LEU A 184 10.26 0.76 -1.38
C LEU A 184 11.42 0.79 -2.37
N ALA A 185 11.41 -0.09 -3.38
CA ALA A 185 12.42 -0.10 -4.44
C ALA A 185 12.48 1.25 -5.18
N HIS A 186 11.31 1.86 -5.46
CA HIS A 186 11.24 3.21 -6.03
C HIS A 186 11.93 4.26 -5.13
N ARG A 187 11.66 4.24 -3.81
CA ARG A 187 12.22 5.21 -2.87
C ARG A 187 13.73 5.04 -2.68
N LEU A 188 14.21 3.81 -2.76
CA LEU A 188 15.63 3.48 -2.71
C LEU A 188 16.35 3.71 -4.05
N GLY A 189 15.64 4.21 -5.07
CA GLY A 189 16.20 4.50 -6.39
C GLY A 189 16.43 3.28 -7.27
N LEU A 190 16.00 2.07 -6.87
CA LEU A 190 16.15 0.82 -7.61
C LEU A 190 15.09 0.72 -8.73
N TYR A 191 15.21 1.59 -9.74
CA TYR A 191 14.15 1.76 -10.74
C TYR A 191 13.93 0.54 -11.64
N ASN A 192 14.99 -0.23 -11.95
CA ASN A 192 14.88 -1.45 -12.74
C ASN A 192 14.12 -2.52 -11.97
N ILE A 193 14.55 -2.81 -10.75
CA ILE A 193 13.89 -3.76 -9.83
C ILE A 193 12.44 -3.36 -9.58
N LYS A 194 12.20 -2.09 -9.32
CA LYS A 194 10.83 -1.54 -9.14
C LYS A 194 9.96 -1.82 -10.37
N THR A 195 10.49 -1.60 -11.57
CA THR A 195 9.76 -1.80 -12.82
C THR A 195 9.41 -3.27 -13.02
N GLU A 196 10.35 -4.16 -12.77
CA GLU A 196 10.15 -5.59 -12.88
C GLU A 196 9.16 -6.12 -11.82
N LEU A 197 9.27 -5.66 -10.57
CA LEU A 197 8.30 -5.98 -9.52
C LEU A 197 6.88 -5.52 -9.88
N GLU A 198 6.73 -4.34 -10.50
CA GLU A 198 5.44 -3.83 -10.96
C GLU A 198 4.88 -4.67 -12.12
N ASP A 199 5.69 -5.02 -13.11
CA ASP A 199 5.27 -5.80 -14.27
C ASP A 199 4.90 -7.25 -13.86
N LEU A 200 5.71 -7.90 -13.02
CA LEU A 200 5.40 -9.21 -12.44
C LEU A 200 4.17 -9.14 -11.52
N GLY A 201 4.04 -8.08 -10.75
CA GLY A 201 2.84 -7.85 -9.93
C GLY A 201 1.58 -7.78 -10.78
N LEU A 202 1.61 -7.05 -11.90
CA LEU A 202 0.48 -6.98 -12.84
C LEU A 202 0.19 -8.33 -13.50
N LYS A 203 1.23 -9.11 -13.87
CA LYS A 203 1.09 -10.45 -14.46
C LYS A 203 0.17 -11.34 -13.61
N TYR A 204 0.30 -11.30 -12.29
CA TYR A 204 -0.45 -12.17 -11.39
C TYR A 204 -1.73 -11.54 -10.82
N THR A 205 -1.88 -10.21 -10.85
CA THR A 205 -3.10 -9.53 -10.37
C THR A 205 -4.11 -9.26 -11.46
N GLU A 206 -3.67 -8.95 -12.69
CA GLU A 206 -4.51 -8.68 -13.87
C GLU A 206 -3.97 -9.43 -15.10
N PRO A 207 -3.95 -10.79 -15.10
CA PRO A 207 -3.27 -11.59 -16.13
C PRO A 207 -3.82 -11.39 -17.54
N GLU A 208 -5.12 -11.21 -17.70
CA GLU A 208 -5.75 -10.96 -19.01
C GLU A 208 -5.25 -9.64 -19.63
N VAL A 209 -5.22 -8.58 -18.80
CA VAL A 209 -4.75 -7.26 -19.25
C VAL A 209 -3.25 -7.27 -19.53
N PHE A 210 -2.48 -7.96 -18.70
CA PHE A 210 -1.04 -8.13 -18.89
C PHE A 210 -0.75 -8.81 -20.23
N ASN A 211 -1.45 -9.92 -20.53
CA ASN A 211 -1.28 -10.66 -21.78
C ASN A 211 -1.72 -9.85 -23.00
N ASP A 212 -2.82 -9.09 -22.94
CA ASP A 212 -3.25 -8.20 -24.01
C ASP A 212 -2.17 -7.16 -24.34
N ILE A 213 -1.66 -6.47 -23.32
CA ILE A 213 -0.63 -5.44 -23.51
C ILE A 213 0.67 -6.04 -24.07
N ILE A 214 1.12 -7.21 -23.56
CA ILE A 214 2.36 -7.84 -24.02
C ILE A 214 2.24 -8.33 -25.46
N THR A 215 1.07 -8.82 -25.86
CA THR A 215 0.79 -9.24 -27.23
C THR A 215 0.88 -8.06 -28.18
N LYS A 216 0.22 -6.95 -27.87
CA LYS A 216 0.26 -5.71 -28.65
C LYS A 216 1.67 -5.11 -28.74
N ILE A 217 2.46 -5.18 -27.66
CA ILE A 217 3.87 -4.76 -27.69
C ILE A 217 4.68 -5.65 -28.62
N LYS A 218 4.46 -6.97 -28.61
CA LYS A 218 5.18 -7.92 -29.48
C LYS A 218 4.84 -7.72 -30.95
N GLU A 219 3.56 -7.52 -31.28
CA GLU A 219 3.08 -7.28 -32.64
C GLU A 219 3.66 -6.00 -33.26
N SER A 220 3.83 -4.96 -32.42
CA SER A 220 4.38 -3.68 -32.86
C SER A 220 5.91 -3.57 -32.72
N LYS A 221 6.60 -4.62 -32.26
CA LYS A 221 8.03 -4.55 -31.89
C LYS A 221 8.95 -4.20 -33.05
N GLU A 222 8.77 -4.82 -34.21
CA GLU A 222 9.63 -4.60 -35.40
C GLU A 222 9.47 -3.18 -35.95
N GLU A 223 8.24 -2.71 -36.05
CA GLU A 223 7.92 -1.35 -36.50
C GLU A 223 8.52 -0.31 -35.57
N GLN A 224 8.36 -0.56 -34.24
CA GLN A 224 8.89 0.29 -33.21
C GLN A 224 10.41 0.33 -33.18
N GLN A 225 11.07 -0.81 -33.37
CA GLN A 225 12.54 -0.87 -33.42
C GLN A 225 13.07 -0.07 -34.60
N LYS A 226 12.48 -0.25 -35.78
CA LYS A 226 12.83 0.52 -37.00
C LYS A 226 12.63 2.03 -36.77
N TYR A 227 11.53 2.40 -36.11
CA TYR A 227 11.27 3.81 -35.80
C TYR A 227 12.35 4.40 -34.89
N LEU A 228 12.73 3.67 -33.79
CA LEU A 228 13.76 4.10 -32.85
C LEU A 228 15.14 4.18 -33.52
N GLU A 229 15.46 3.26 -34.42
CA GLU A 229 16.70 3.29 -35.20
C GLU A 229 16.77 4.52 -36.10
N THR A 230 15.69 4.83 -36.84
CA THR A 230 15.60 6.03 -37.69
C THR A 230 15.75 7.31 -36.87
N PHE A 231 15.11 7.39 -35.72
CA PHE A 231 15.24 8.51 -34.79
C PHE A 231 16.68 8.65 -34.28
N ALA A 232 17.30 7.54 -33.84
CA ALA A 232 18.65 7.52 -33.32
C ALA A 232 19.69 7.91 -34.38
N GLU A 233 19.56 7.46 -35.64
CA GLU A 233 20.45 7.82 -36.75
C GLU A 233 20.50 9.33 -37.01
N THR A 234 19.36 10.00 -36.86
CA THR A 234 19.29 11.45 -36.99
C THR A 234 20.08 12.14 -35.88
N LEU A 235 19.98 11.65 -34.65
CA LEU A 235 20.70 12.22 -33.50
C LEU A 235 22.20 11.93 -33.57
N LYS A 236 22.61 10.76 -34.04
CA LYS A 236 24.03 10.39 -34.19
C LYS A 236 24.79 11.42 -35.01
N LYS A 237 24.21 11.90 -36.12
CA LYS A 237 24.85 12.93 -36.95
C LYS A 237 25.22 14.20 -36.20
N GLY A 238 24.37 14.64 -35.26
CA GLY A 238 24.62 15.80 -34.43
C GLY A 238 25.65 15.54 -33.32
N LEU A 239 25.53 14.37 -32.67
CA LEU A 239 26.42 13.98 -31.58
C LEU A 239 27.86 13.70 -32.07
N ASP A 240 28.01 13.04 -33.23
CA ASP A 240 29.30 12.74 -33.83
C ASP A 240 30.03 14.03 -34.28
N LYS A 241 29.30 15.03 -34.77
CA LYS A 241 29.85 16.34 -35.17
C LYS A 241 30.49 17.06 -33.98
N GLU A 242 29.96 16.86 -32.76
CA GLU A 242 30.44 17.47 -31.54
C GLU A 242 31.40 16.57 -30.75
N ASN A 243 31.85 15.45 -31.37
CA ASN A 243 32.81 14.47 -30.81
C ASN A 243 32.39 13.86 -29.47
N PHE A 244 31.09 13.70 -29.21
CA PHE A 244 30.64 12.97 -28.01
C PHE A 244 30.90 11.48 -28.16
N THR A 245 31.35 10.86 -27.06
CA THR A 245 31.29 9.41 -26.88
C THR A 245 29.98 9.08 -26.20
N TYR A 246 29.10 8.33 -26.85
CA TYR A 246 27.74 8.09 -26.38
C TYR A 246 27.23 6.69 -26.70
N ASP A 247 26.19 6.28 -25.98
CA ASP A 247 25.38 5.09 -26.27
C ASP A 247 23.90 5.49 -26.30
N ILE A 248 23.20 5.13 -27.40
CA ILE A 248 21.77 5.41 -27.56
C ILE A 248 20.99 4.12 -27.39
N LYS A 249 20.13 4.07 -26.34
CA LYS A 249 19.27 2.92 -26.05
C LYS A 249 17.80 3.27 -26.24
N GLY A 250 17.11 2.54 -27.10
CA GLY A 250 15.65 2.54 -27.13
C GLY A 250 15.10 1.83 -25.91
N ARG A 251 14.10 2.41 -25.26
CA ARG A 251 13.41 1.81 -24.12
C ARG A 251 11.92 1.85 -24.32
N PHE A 252 11.29 0.69 -24.15
CA PHE A 252 9.84 0.61 -24.03
C PHE A 252 9.41 0.93 -22.59
N LYS A 253 8.26 1.60 -22.45
CA LYS A 253 7.66 1.74 -21.11
C LYS A 253 7.21 0.39 -20.60
N SER A 254 7.33 0.18 -19.30
CA SER A 254 6.87 -1.03 -18.65
C SER A 254 5.36 -1.24 -18.83
N ILE A 255 4.94 -2.49 -18.85
CA ILE A 255 3.55 -2.92 -19.04
C ILE A 255 2.67 -2.27 -17.95
N TYR A 256 3.12 -2.29 -16.70
CA TYR A 256 2.44 -1.63 -15.60
C TYR A 256 2.28 -0.11 -15.79
N SER A 257 3.33 0.57 -16.30
CA SER A 257 3.26 2.01 -16.56
C SER A 257 2.27 2.34 -17.67
N ILE A 258 2.17 1.51 -18.70
CA ILE A 258 1.16 1.61 -19.77
C ILE A 258 -0.23 1.42 -19.17
N ARG A 259 -0.46 0.33 -18.42
CA ARG A 259 -1.73 0.04 -17.74
C ARG A 259 -2.18 1.18 -16.84
N ARG A 260 -1.26 1.74 -16.04
CA ARG A 260 -1.53 2.89 -15.16
C ARG A 260 -2.00 4.12 -15.94
N LYS A 261 -1.45 4.38 -17.12
CA LYS A 261 -1.88 5.49 -17.99
C LYS A 261 -3.24 5.22 -18.58
N MET A 262 -3.48 4.02 -19.12
CA MET A 262 -4.78 3.60 -19.64
C MET A 262 -5.89 3.85 -18.58
N ARG A 263 -5.65 3.43 -17.33
CA ARG A 263 -6.60 3.65 -16.22
C ARG A 263 -6.77 5.13 -15.84
N LYS A 264 -5.66 5.87 -15.75
CA LYS A 264 -5.70 7.27 -15.28
C LYS A 264 -6.33 8.21 -16.30
N GLN A 265 -6.11 7.95 -17.58
CA GLN A 265 -6.59 8.78 -18.70
C GLN A 265 -7.87 8.23 -19.31
N ASN A 266 -8.29 7.01 -18.91
CA ASN A 266 -9.43 6.27 -19.47
C ASN A 266 -9.31 6.11 -21.00
N VAL A 267 -8.14 5.66 -21.46
CA VAL A 267 -7.78 5.48 -22.88
C VAL A 267 -7.38 4.04 -23.18
N THR A 268 -7.45 3.64 -24.46
CA THR A 268 -6.98 2.33 -24.95
C THR A 268 -5.46 2.27 -25.03
N PHE A 269 -4.89 1.08 -25.29
CA PHE A 269 -3.45 0.92 -25.48
C PHE A 269 -2.93 1.76 -26.66
N GLU A 270 -3.69 1.83 -27.74
CA GLU A 270 -3.35 2.55 -28.97
C GLU A 270 -3.24 4.06 -28.72
N GLU A 271 -4.11 4.59 -27.89
CA GLU A 271 -4.19 6.01 -27.54
C GLU A 271 -3.17 6.45 -26.48
N VAL A 272 -2.41 5.52 -25.89
CA VAL A 272 -1.33 5.89 -24.96
C VAL A 272 -0.22 6.58 -25.73
N TYR A 273 -0.09 7.90 -25.59
CA TYR A 273 1.02 8.68 -26.10
C TYR A 273 2.31 8.35 -25.33
N ASP A 274 3.48 8.62 -25.94
CA ASP A 274 4.80 8.46 -25.31
C ASP A 274 5.14 7.00 -24.93
N LYS A 275 4.76 6.03 -25.77
CA LYS A 275 5.17 4.62 -25.62
C LYS A 275 6.68 4.45 -25.78
N TYR A 276 7.29 5.35 -26.56
CA TYR A 276 8.70 5.32 -26.90
C TYR A 276 9.51 6.24 -26.02
N ALA A 277 10.62 5.74 -25.54
CA ALA A 277 11.63 6.53 -24.87
C ALA A 277 13.01 6.17 -25.44
N ILE A 278 13.82 7.18 -25.61
CA ILE A 278 15.22 7.04 -26.00
C ILE A 278 16.08 7.56 -24.84
N ARG A 279 17.14 6.83 -24.55
CA ARG A 279 18.13 7.22 -23.59
C ARG A 279 19.45 7.47 -24.27
N ILE A 280 19.99 8.65 -24.10
CA ILE A 280 21.34 9.04 -24.54
C ILE A 280 22.24 8.99 -23.28
N ILE A 281 23.20 8.08 -23.27
CA ILE A 281 24.20 7.95 -22.20
C ILE A 281 25.51 8.45 -22.81
N TYR A 282 26.09 9.50 -22.25
CA TYR A 282 27.32 10.09 -22.75
C TYR A 282 28.46 9.95 -21.72
N ALA A 283 29.69 9.80 -22.23
CA ALA A 283 30.89 10.00 -21.44
C ALA A 283 31.15 11.51 -21.36
N PRO A 284 31.35 12.09 -20.15
CA PRO A 284 31.64 13.51 -20.04
C PRO A 284 32.92 13.90 -20.80
N THR A 285 32.86 15.02 -21.52
CA THR A 285 34.00 15.58 -22.24
C THR A 285 34.78 16.57 -21.40
N SER A 286 34.19 17.01 -20.26
CA SER A 286 34.76 17.94 -19.30
C SER A 286 34.50 17.48 -17.86
N ASP A 287 35.08 18.15 -16.89
CA ASP A 287 34.82 17.90 -15.46
C ASP A 287 33.39 18.24 -15.04
N ASP A 288 32.67 19.04 -15.85
CA ASP A 288 31.27 19.39 -15.63
C ASP A 288 30.32 18.58 -16.56
N ASP A 289 29.91 17.41 -16.07
CA ASP A 289 28.96 16.55 -16.79
C ASP A 289 27.57 17.21 -17.01
N LYS A 290 27.22 18.25 -16.28
CA LYS A 290 25.97 18.97 -16.44
C LYS A 290 25.95 19.83 -17.71
N PHE A 291 27.07 20.49 -18.00
CA PHE A 291 27.18 21.31 -19.21
C PHE A 291 27.00 20.47 -20.49
N ASP A 292 27.63 19.29 -20.53
CA ASP A 292 27.50 18.37 -21.65
C ASP A 292 26.05 17.89 -21.85
N ALA A 293 25.29 17.69 -20.77
CA ALA A 293 23.87 17.34 -20.87
C ALA A 293 23.04 18.42 -21.57
N TRP A 294 23.30 19.71 -21.26
CA TRP A 294 22.62 20.83 -21.90
C TRP A 294 23.06 21.03 -23.35
N LYS A 295 24.31 20.74 -23.66
CA LYS A 295 24.80 20.76 -25.03
C LYS A 295 24.10 19.68 -25.89
N ILE A 296 23.95 18.46 -25.35
CA ILE A 296 23.18 17.38 -25.99
C ILE A 296 21.70 17.74 -26.11
N TYR A 297 21.11 18.41 -25.12
CA TYR A 297 19.75 18.94 -25.21
C TYR A 297 19.60 19.87 -26.44
N THR A 298 20.55 20.78 -26.64
CA THR A 298 20.53 21.68 -27.80
C THR A 298 20.57 20.89 -29.12
N ILE A 299 21.48 19.93 -29.23
CA ILE A 299 21.55 19.04 -30.39
C ILE A 299 20.21 18.35 -30.68
N VAL A 300 19.56 17.78 -29.63
CA VAL A 300 18.27 17.10 -29.81
C VAL A 300 17.19 18.08 -30.31
N THR A 301 17.18 19.32 -29.76
CA THR A 301 16.17 20.33 -30.13
C THR A 301 16.42 21.00 -31.48
N ASP A 302 17.62 20.92 -32.03
CA ASP A 302 17.93 21.37 -33.41
C ASP A 302 17.28 20.45 -34.46
N TYR A 303 17.21 19.16 -34.14
CA TYR A 303 16.61 18.18 -35.07
C TYR A 303 15.12 17.95 -34.84
N PHE A 304 14.66 18.03 -33.58
CA PHE A 304 13.30 17.66 -33.19
C PHE A 304 12.64 18.73 -32.34
N LYS A 305 11.45 19.16 -32.70
CA LYS A 305 10.72 20.21 -31.96
C LYS A 305 10.31 19.73 -30.54
N PRO A 306 10.75 20.41 -29.47
CA PRO A 306 10.42 20.02 -28.12
C PRO A 306 9.02 20.50 -27.70
N ASN A 307 8.42 19.77 -26.76
CA ASN A 307 7.28 20.25 -26.00
C ASN A 307 7.79 20.97 -24.73
N PRO A 308 7.73 22.31 -24.65
CA PRO A 308 8.32 23.05 -23.55
C PRO A 308 7.65 22.78 -22.21
N THR A 309 6.38 22.37 -22.18
CA THR A 309 5.66 22.06 -20.93
C THR A 309 6.07 20.71 -20.35
N ARG A 310 6.84 19.89 -21.09
CA ARG A 310 7.29 18.55 -20.69
C ARG A 310 8.80 18.44 -20.47
N LEU A 311 9.53 19.55 -20.48
CA LEU A 311 10.92 19.56 -20.03
C LEU A 311 10.97 19.31 -18.53
N ARG A 312 11.84 18.39 -18.10
CA ARG A 312 12.10 18.08 -16.68
C ARG A 312 13.60 18.10 -16.45
N ASP A 313 14.04 19.08 -15.72
CA ASP A 313 15.42 19.26 -15.33
C ASP A 313 15.64 18.64 -13.94
N TRP A 314 16.18 17.45 -13.94
CA TRP A 314 16.64 16.75 -12.74
C TRP A 314 18.16 16.84 -12.55
N ILE A 315 18.84 17.65 -13.37
CA ILE A 315 20.28 17.90 -13.25
C ILE A 315 20.51 19.11 -12.35
N SER A 316 19.80 20.21 -12.59
CA SER A 316 19.87 21.40 -11.73
C SER A 316 19.25 21.15 -10.35
N GLN A 317 18.22 20.31 -10.28
CA GLN A 317 17.56 19.91 -9.04
C GLN A 317 17.38 18.39 -9.00
N PRO A 318 18.39 17.62 -8.53
CA PRO A 318 18.29 16.17 -8.39
C PRO A 318 17.11 15.76 -7.52
N LYS A 319 16.51 14.61 -7.83
CA LYS A 319 15.47 14.06 -6.95
C LYS A 319 16.07 13.66 -5.60
N SER A 320 15.22 13.55 -4.59
CA SER A 320 15.62 13.08 -3.24
C SER A 320 16.29 11.71 -3.23
N THR A 321 16.11 10.93 -4.31
CA THR A 321 16.77 9.64 -4.54
C THR A 321 18.18 9.77 -5.14
N GLY A 322 18.69 10.98 -5.37
CA GLY A 322 19.94 11.22 -6.08
C GLY A 322 19.83 11.06 -7.62
N TYR A 323 18.63 10.88 -8.16
CA TYR A 323 18.41 10.72 -9.58
C TYR A 323 18.64 12.03 -10.34
N GLU A 324 19.54 12.01 -11.33
CA GLU A 324 19.89 13.11 -12.21
C GLU A 324 19.62 12.74 -13.67
N ALA A 325 18.96 13.57 -14.43
CA ALA A 325 18.75 13.44 -15.88
C ALA A 325 18.05 14.69 -16.45
N LEU A 326 18.23 14.99 -17.72
CA LEU A 326 17.30 15.84 -18.48
C LEU A 326 16.29 14.94 -19.19
N HIS A 327 14.99 15.23 -19.02
CA HIS A 327 13.92 14.59 -19.78
C HIS A 327 13.24 15.62 -20.66
N ILE A 328 13.19 15.34 -21.93
CA ILE A 328 12.55 16.18 -22.94
C ILE A 328 11.59 15.31 -23.75
N THR A 329 10.44 15.83 -24.07
CA THR A 329 9.51 15.20 -25.02
C THR A 329 9.56 15.97 -26.31
N VAL A 330 9.88 15.29 -27.41
CA VAL A 330 10.00 15.89 -28.75
C VAL A 330 9.05 15.23 -29.73
N VAL A 331 8.73 15.93 -30.81
CA VAL A 331 8.02 15.35 -31.96
C VAL A 331 9.05 14.69 -32.88
N GLY A 332 9.01 13.36 -32.95
CA GLY A 332 9.85 12.57 -33.83
C GLY A 332 9.25 12.38 -35.21
N PRO A 333 9.82 11.47 -36.06
CA PRO A 333 9.23 11.06 -37.29
C PRO A 333 7.76 10.68 -37.17
N ASP A 334 6.97 10.81 -38.25
CA ASP A 334 5.54 10.45 -38.27
C ASP A 334 4.68 11.13 -37.18
N ALA A 335 5.10 12.33 -36.75
CA ALA A 335 4.45 13.12 -35.68
C ALA A 335 4.26 12.37 -34.33
N GLN A 336 5.05 11.34 -34.09
CA GLN A 336 5.01 10.59 -32.84
C GLN A 336 5.77 11.31 -31.71
N TRP A 337 5.21 11.30 -30.50
CA TRP A 337 5.89 11.85 -29.34
C TRP A 337 6.93 10.87 -28.79
N VAL A 338 8.18 11.32 -28.68
CA VAL A 338 9.30 10.56 -28.12
C VAL A 338 9.83 11.25 -26.86
N GLU A 339 9.97 10.50 -25.76
CA GLU A 339 10.66 10.98 -24.56
C GLU A 339 12.16 10.68 -24.70
N VAL A 340 12.98 11.71 -24.70
CA VAL A 340 14.45 11.61 -24.73
C VAL A 340 14.97 11.86 -23.31
N GLN A 341 15.77 10.93 -22.80
CA GLN A 341 16.43 11.00 -21.48
C GLN A 341 17.94 11.15 -21.70
N ILE A 342 18.51 12.23 -21.22
CA ILE A 342 19.93 12.57 -21.37
C ILE A 342 20.62 12.39 -20.02
N ARG A 343 21.70 11.60 -19.98
CA ARG A 343 22.45 11.25 -18.76
C ARG A 343 23.93 11.06 -19.06
N SER A 344 24.78 11.49 -18.13
CA SER A 344 26.18 11.02 -18.15
C SER A 344 26.26 9.55 -17.70
N SER A 345 27.41 8.92 -17.94
CA SER A 345 27.70 7.55 -17.47
C SER A 345 27.52 7.42 -15.95
N ARG A 346 27.98 8.42 -15.18
CA ARG A 346 27.78 8.52 -13.72
C ARG A 346 26.31 8.62 -13.35
N MET A 347 25.56 9.55 -13.97
CA MET A 347 24.13 9.73 -13.73
C MET A 347 23.34 8.46 -14.07
N ASN A 348 23.75 7.73 -15.10
CA ASN A 348 23.10 6.48 -15.48
C ASN A 348 23.38 5.37 -14.45
N GLU A 349 24.60 5.25 -13.92
CA GLU A 349 24.90 4.28 -12.85
C GLU A 349 24.05 4.55 -11.58
N ILE A 350 23.96 5.82 -11.17
CA ILE A 350 23.09 6.22 -10.05
C ILE A 350 21.60 5.91 -10.35
N ALA A 351 21.16 6.15 -11.59
CA ALA A 351 19.77 5.87 -11.98
C ALA A 351 19.45 4.36 -12.04
N GLU A 352 20.42 3.49 -12.28
CA GLU A 352 20.21 2.04 -12.37
C GLU A 352 20.41 1.31 -11.04
N LYS A 353 21.45 1.67 -10.27
CA LYS A 353 21.82 1.03 -9.00
C LYS A 353 21.28 1.77 -7.76
N GLY A 354 20.70 2.97 -7.94
CA GLY A 354 20.09 3.73 -6.86
C GLY A 354 21.05 4.05 -5.72
N TYR A 355 20.59 3.79 -4.49
CA TYR A 355 21.33 4.10 -3.26
C TYR A 355 22.71 3.45 -3.18
N ALA A 356 22.87 2.25 -3.71
CA ALA A 356 24.17 1.54 -3.66
C ALA A 356 25.25 2.25 -4.50
N ALA A 357 24.90 2.80 -5.67
CA ALA A 357 25.84 3.60 -6.44
C ALA A 357 26.23 4.89 -5.69
N HIS A 358 25.25 5.51 -5.03
CA HIS A 358 25.48 6.73 -4.25
C HIS A 358 26.43 6.49 -3.08
N PHE A 359 26.35 5.33 -2.43
CA PHE A 359 27.27 4.93 -1.35
C PHE A 359 28.70 4.79 -1.82
N LYS A 360 28.90 4.31 -3.07
CA LYS A 360 30.23 4.15 -3.69
C LYS A 360 30.94 5.50 -3.95
N TYR A 361 30.16 6.53 -4.33
CA TYR A 361 30.71 7.86 -4.67
C TYR A 361 30.85 8.81 -3.45
N LYS A 362 30.32 8.44 -2.27
CA LYS A 362 30.24 9.29 -1.08
C LYS A 362 31.52 9.30 -0.20
N GLN A 363 32.61 8.68 -0.59
CA GLN A 363 33.85 8.64 0.24
C GLN A 363 34.57 10.00 0.44
N GLY A 364 33.91 11.15 0.15
CA GLY A 364 34.52 12.47 0.28
C GLY A 364 33.65 13.63 0.75
N ASP A 365 32.30 13.53 0.76
CA ASP A 365 31.44 14.68 1.04
C ASP A 365 30.46 14.45 2.21
N ASN A 366 30.52 15.35 3.21
CA ASN A 366 29.70 15.35 4.44
C ASN A 366 28.28 15.95 4.25
N HIS A 367 27.71 15.99 3.05
CA HIS A 367 26.34 16.49 2.87
C HIS A 367 25.32 15.38 3.16
N GLU A 368 24.39 15.64 4.12
CA GLU A 368 23.21 14.81 4.35
C GLU A 368 22.39 14.68 3.07
N ASN A 369 22.20 13.48 2.59
CA ASN A 369 21.40 13.21 1.40
C ASN A 369 19.91 13.18 1.72
N GLY A 370 19.08 13.47 0.73
CA GLY A 370 17.63 13.37 0.84
C GLY A 370 17.13 12.01 1.31
N LEU A 371 17.90 10.92 1.09
CA LEU A 371 17.57 9.60 1.60
C LEU A 371 17.88 9.46 3.10
N ASP A 372 19.02 9.95 3.57
CA ASP A 372 19.37 9.95 5.00
C ASP A 372 18.32 10.76 5.78
N THR A 373 17.93 11.91 5.24
CA THR A 373 16.83 12.73 5.77
C THR A 373 15.49 11.97 5.77
N TRP A 374 15.20 11.18 4.74
CA TRP A 374 13.99 10.37 4.69
C TRP A 374 14.03 9.20 5.68
N LEU A 375 15.17 8.51 5.79
CA LEU A 375 15.37 7.44 6.78
C LEU A 375 15.21 7.98 8.21
N ASN A 376 15.78 9.16 8.50
CA ASN A 376 15.62 9.81 9.79
C ASN A 376 14.16 10.20 10.08
N ARG A 377 13.43 10.74 9.08
CA ARG A 377 11.99 11.02 9.21
C ARG A 377 11.16 9.75 9.41
N LEU A 378 11.52 8.66 8.71
CA LEU A 378 10.88 7.38 8.88
C LEU A 378 11.09 6.85 10.30
N LYS A 379 12.31 6.98 10.83
CA LYS A 379 12.65 6.63 12.21
C LYS A 379 11.81 7.40 13.22
N GLU A 380 11.73 8.73 13.10
CA GLU A 380 10.90 9.58 13.95
C GLU A 380 9.42 9.15 13.93
N SER A 381 8.92 8.79 12.74
CA SER A 381 7.53 8.35 12.56
C SER A 381 7.28 6.97 13.19
N LEU A 382 8.26 6.06 13.11
CA LEU A 382 8.21 4.72 13.70
C LEU A 382 8.32 4.73 15.23
N GLU A 383 9.12 5.63 15.80
CA GLU A 383 9.30 5.80 17.25
C GLU A 383 8.08 6.46 17.90
N SER A 384 7.23 7.15 17.13
CA SER A 384 6.00 7.72 17.65
C SER A 384 4.96 6.63 17.94
N GLN A 385 4.76 6.30 19.21
CA GLN A 385 3.79 5.28 19.69
C GLN A 385 2.31 5.69 19.53
N SER A 386 2.01 6.85 18.93
CA SER A 386 0.66 7.43 18.91
C SER A 386 -0.23 6.97 17.77
N LEU A 387 0.30 6.26 16.76
CA LEU A 387 -0.45 5.80 15.59
C LEU A 387 -0.74 4.30 15.70
N ASN A 388 -1.98 3.91 15.37
CA ASN A 388 -2.23 2.50 15.13
C ASN A 388 -1.50 2.05 13.85
N ALA A 389 -1.24 0.76 13.72
CA ALA A 389 -0.45 0.21 12.61
C ALA A 389 -1.07 0.51 11.23
N VAL A 390 -2.39 0.61 11.15
CA VAL A 390 -3.11 0.89 9.89
C VAL A 390 -2.92 2.33 9.45
N ASP A 391 -3.08 3.30 10.37
CA ASP A 391 -2.85 4.72 10.09
C ASP A 391 -1.39 4.98 9.70
N PHE A 392 -0.45 4.28 10.36
CA PHE A 392 0.98 4.34 10.03
C PHE A 392 1.26 3.90 8.58
N VAL A 393 0.66 2.77 8.16
CA VAL A 393 0.86 2.26 6.79
C VAL A 393 0.29 3.22 5.75
N GLU A 394 -0.86 3.86 6.01
CA GLU A 394 -1.42 4.87 5.11
C GLU A 394 -0.53 6.11 5.00
N GLU A 395 -0.04 6.57 6.14
CA GLU A 395 0.88 7.69 6.22
C GLU A 395 2.18 7.41 5.49
N PHE A 396 2.75 6.22 5.69
CA PHE A 396 3.95 5.77 4.98
C PHE A 396 3.76 5.79 3.46
N LYS A 397 2.59 5.31 2.96
CA LYS A 397 2.25 5.38 1.54
C LYS A 397 2.21 6.80 1.01
N LEU A 398 1.52 7.70 1.70
CA LEU A 398 1.45 9.09 1.30
C LEU A 398 2.86 9.68 1.15
N ASN A 399 3.75 9.34 2.06
CA ASN A 399 5.16 9.78 2.02
C ASN A 399 5.99 9.12 0.91
N LEU A 400 5.68 7.87 0.51
CA LEU A 400 6.38 7.17 -0.57
C LEU A 400 6.07 7.72 -1.96
N TYR A 401 4.82 8.11 -2.20
CA TYR A 401 4.33 8.52 -3.52
C TYR A 401 4.19 10.03 -3.70
N SER A 402 4.35 10.84 -2.63
CA SER A 402 4.21 12.28 -2.73
C SER A 402 5.32 12.88 -3.62
N LYS A 403 4.89 13.65 -4.61
CA LYS A 403 5.79 14.58 -5.29
C LYS A 403 6.23 15.61 -4.26
N GLU A 404 7.49 15.99 -4.25
CA GLU A 404 8.00 17.02 -3.37
C GLU A 404 7.87 18.39 -4.02
N ILE A 405 7.60 19.41 -3.21
CA ILE A 405 7.71 20.82 -3.53
C ILE A 405 8.85 21.41 -2.70
N TYR A 406 9.51 22.39 -3.25
CA TYR A 406 10.63 23.07 -2.61
C TYR A 406 10.22 24.50 -2.30
N VAL A 407 10.25 24.87 -1.03
CA VAL A 407 9.81 26.17 -0.53
C VAL A 407 10.91 26.81 0.32
N PHE A 408 10.86 28.12 0.47
CA PHE A 408 11.92 28.88 1.12
C PHE A 408 11.45 29.49 2.44
N THR A 409 12.34 29.48 3.45
CA THR A 409 12.17 30.33 4.63
C THR A 409 12.49 31.79 4.26
N PRO A 410 12.13 32.81 5.09
CA PRO A 410 12.51 34.18 4.86
C PRO A 410 14.02 34.41 4.80
N LYS A 411 14.80 33.49 5.41
CA LYS A 411 16.27 33.52 5.39
C LYS A 411 16.88 32.88 4.14
N GLY A 412 16.05 32.39 3.21
CA GLY A 412 16.49 31.70 2.00
C GLY A 412 16.80 30.22 2.17
N GLU A 413 16.55 29.59 3.34
CA GLU A 413 16.75 28.18 3.52
C GLU A 413 15.71 27.39 2.73
N LEU A 414 16.16 26.41 1.98
CA LEU A 414 15.31 25.50 1.21
C LEU A 414 14.71 24.42 2.13
N LYS A 415 13.40 24.22 2.06
CA LYS A 415 12.68 23.13 2.75
C LYS A 415 11.88 22.32 1.74
N SER A 416 12.00 20.98 1.82
CA SER A 416 11.22 20.05 1.00
C SER A 416 9.95 19.65 1.73
N LEU A 417 8.81 19.67 1.03
CA LEU A 417 7.50 19.28 1.51
C LEU A 417 6.80 18.38 0.48
N PRO A 418 5.86 17.52 0.89
CA PRO A 418 5.00 16.84 -0.06
C PRO A 418 4.20 17.81 -0.91
N LYS A 419 3.93 17.46 -2.16
CA LYS A 419 2.99 18.21 -3.00
C LYS A 419 1.64 18.33 -2.29
N ASP A 420 0.99 19.45 -2.44
CA ASP A 420 -0.27 19.82 -1.79
C ASP A 420 -0.17 20.09 -0.27
N ALA A 421 1.06 20.18 0.28
CA ALA A 421 1.29 20.58 1.66
C ALA A 421 0.74 21.97 1.94
N SER A 422 0.20 22.14 3.14
CA SER A 422 -0.36 23.42 3.62
C SER A 422 0.70 24.31 4.27
N ALA A 423 0.38 25.58 4.44
CA ALA A 423 1.22 26.53 5.19
C ALA A 423 1.46 26.07 6.64
N LEU A 424 0.50 25.33 7.23
CA LEU A 424 0.67 24.73 8.56
C LEU A 424 1.65 23.55 8.54
N ASP A 425 1.64 22.71 7.48
CA ASP A 425 2.63 21.65 7.30
C ASP A 425 4.06 22.21 7.29
N PHE A 426 4.25 23.35 6.61
CA PHE A 426 5.53 24.04 6.62
C PHE A 426 5.93 24.51 8.04
N ALA A 427 4.99 25.07 8.80
CA ALA A 427 5.27 25.51 10.18
C ALA A 427 5.77 24.36 11.06
N PHE A 428 5.16 23.16 10.94
CA PHE A 428 5.62 21.95 11.65
C PHE A 428 6.96 21.41 11.11
N THR A 429 7.27 21.66 9.85
CA THR A 429 8.58 21.29 9.27
C THR A 429 9.71 22.16 9.79
N VAL A 430 9.44 23.44 10.08
CA VAL A 430 10.41 24.35 10.71
C VAL A 430 10.71 23.90 12.14
N HIS A 431 9.68 23.85 13.00
CA HIS A 431 9.79 23.36 14.38
C HIS A 431 8.43 22.98 14.93
N THR A 432 8.37 21.97 15.81
CA THR A 432 7.11 21.54 16.44
C THR A 432 6.40 22.66 17.17
N ASP A 433 7.11 23.46 17.98
CA ASP A 433 6.51 24.56 18.74
C ASP A 433 6.02 25.70 17.84
N VAL A 434 6.70 25.94 16.71
CA VAL A 434 6.27 26.91 15.71
C VAL A 434 4.93 26.43 15.08
N GLY A 435 4.82 25.14 14.76
CA GLY A 435 3.60 24.54 14.27
C GLY A 435 2.44 24.61 15.27
N LEU A 436 2.67 24.22 16.53
CA LEU A 436 1.65 24.23 17.59
C LEU A 436 1.13 25.63 17.91
N LYS A 437 2.00 26.66 17.84
CA LYS A 437 1.67 28.06 18.11
C LYS A 437 1.32 28.86 16.84
N CYS A 438 1.21 28.20 15.70
CA CYS A 438 0.98 28.84 14.41
C CYS A 438 -0.41 29.48 14.35
N ARG A 439 -0.47 30.82 14.13
CA ARG A 439 -1.72 31.58 13.99
C ARG A 439 -2.03 31.94 12.54
N GLY A 440 -1.03 32.06 11.69
CA GLY A 440 -1.15 32.43 10.29
C GLY A 440 0.18 32.28 9.57
N ALA A 441 0.17 32.48 8.27
CA ALA A 441 1.38 32.50 7.46
C ALA A 441 1.31 33.59 6.39
N LYS A 442 2.46 34.12 5.97
CA LYS A 442 2.57 34.90 4.75
C LYS A 442 3.27 34.07 3.70
N VAL A 443 2.72 34.01 2.51
CA VAL A 443 3.31 33.37 1.33
C VAL A 443 3.61 34.46 0.31
N ASN A 444 4.88 34.58 -0.07
CA ASN A 444 5.35 35.65 -0.97
C ASN A 444 4.90 37.02 -0.53
N GLY A 445 5.00 37.32 0.79
CA GLY A 445 4.63 38.58 1.42
C GLY A 445 3.12 38.77 1.67
N LYS A 446 2.24 37.88 1.18
CA LYS A 446 0.78 38.00 1.36
C LYS A 446 0.30 37.09 2.48
N LEU A 447 -0.57 37.58 3.36
CA LEU A 447 -1.19 36.80 4.42
C LEU A 447 -2.15 35.78 3.83
N VAL A 448 -2.00 34.51 4.24
CA VAL A 448 -2.81 33.38 3.77
C VAL A 448 -3.35 32.58 4.96
N PRO A 449 -4.46 31.83 4.78
CA PRO A 449 -4.95 30.90 5.79
C PRO A 449 -3.98 29.73 5.99
N LEU A 450 -4.04 29.07 7.15
CA LEU A 450 -3.18 27.92 7.47
C LEU A 450 -3.36 26.73 6.51
N SER A 451 -4.56 26.60 5.92
CA SER A 451 -4.91 25.59 4.91
C SER A 451 -4.44 25.92 3.49
N HIS A 452 -3.76 27.04 3.28
CA HIS A 452 -3.26 27.44 1.96
C HIS A 452 -2.27 26.41 1.42
N THR A 453 -2.53 25.88 0.23
CA THR A 453 -1.67 24.89 -0.44
C THR A 453 -0.46 25.56 -1.06
N LEU A 454 0.72 25.10 -0.70
CA LEU A 454 2.02 25.65 -1.13
C LEU A 454 2.43 25.12 -2.52
N LYS A 455 3.24 25.92 -3.21
CA LYS A 455 3.83 25.58 -4.52
C LYS A 455 5.35 25.69 -4.45
N SER A 456 6.04 24.97 -5.34
CA SER A 456 7.50 25.14 -5.46
C SER A 456 7.86 26.59 -5.78
N GLY A 457 8.86 27.12 -5.10
CA GLY A 457 9.31 28.51 -5.23
C GLY A 457 8.68 29.48 -4.22
N ASP A 458 7.66 29.06 -3.46
CA ASP A 458 7.03 29.92 -2.45
C ASP A 458 8.01 30.24 -1.30
N GLN A 459 8.03 31.49 -0.87
CA GLN A 459 8.69 31.95 0.35
C GLN A 459 7.66 32.07 1.48
N ILE A 460 7.87 31.41 2.61
CA ILE A 460 6.88 31.31 3.69
C ILE A 460 7.41 31.88 4.99
N GLU A 461 6.69 32.86 5.53
CA GLU A 461 6.89 33.43 6.87
C GLU A 461 5.78 32.95 7.80
N VAL A 462 6.13 32.26 8.90
CA VAL A 462 5.15 31.75 9.88
C VAL A 462 4.90 32.80 10.97
N ILE A 463 3.63 33.06 11.24
CA ILE A 463 3.20 33.96 12.31
C ILE A 463 2.73 33.12 13.50
N THR A 464 3.38 33.24 14.65
CA THR A 464 3.07 32.49 15.87
C THR A 464 2.41 33.38 16.92
N SER A 465 1.65 32.75 17.82
CA SER A 465 1.08 33.40 19.02
C SER A 465 1.17 32.44 20.21
N THR A 466 1.62 32.91 21.34
CA THR A 466 1.74 32.14 22.59
C THR A 466 0.39 31.58 23.09
N ASN A 467 -0.71 32.27 22.76
CA ASN A 467 -2.06 31.90 23.20
C ASN A 467 -2.78 30.99 22.20
N ASN A 468 -2.16 30.66 21.06
CA ASN A 468 -2.78 29.79 20.07
C ASN A 468 -2.58 28.34 20.47
N LYS A 469 -3.66 27.54 20.34
CA LYS A 469 -3.64 26.11 20.58
C LYS A 469 -4.07 25.33 19.32
N PRO A 470 -3.60 24.10 19.17
CA PRO A 470 -4.03 23.22 18.10
C PRO A 470 -5.55 23.03 18.08
N ASN A 471 -6.12 22.93 16.89
CA ASN A 471 -7.54 22.70 16.68
C ASN A 471 -7.72 21.38 15.91
N ALA A 472 -8.73 20.57 16.27
CA ALA A 472 -9.03 19.32 15.59
C ALA A 472 -9.24 19.50 14.07
N ARG A 473 -9.80 20.62 13.62
CA ARG A 473 -9.96 20.97 12.20
C ARG A 473 -8.64 21.11 11.44
N TRP A 474 -7.52 21.28 12.12
CA TRP A 474 -6.21 21.30 11.46
C TRP A 474 -5.88 19.96 10.80
N LEU A 475 -6.42 18.85 11.35
CA LEU A 475 -6.24 17.51 10.79
C LEU A 475 -6.91 17.32 9.41
N ASP A 476 -7.89 18.17 9.08
CA ASP A 476 -8.66 18.05 7.83
C ASP A 476 -7.84 18.48 6.60
N PHE A 477 -6.86 19.37 6.77
CA PHE A 477 -6.10 19.92 5.66
C PHE A 477 -4.58 19.70 5.73
N VAL A 478 -4.02 19.35 6.88
CA VAL A 478 -2.60 18.97 6.94
C VAL A 478 -2.39 17.60 6.32
N ILE A 479 -1.32 17.46 5.57
CA ILE A 479 -1.00 16.20 4.89
C ILE A 479 0.24 15.52 5.44
N THR A 480 1.17 16.30 6.06
CA THR A 480 2.40 15.73 6.60
C THR A 480 2.14 14.91 7.86
N ALA A 481 2.82 13.78 7.96
CA ALA A 481 2.85 12.90 9.09
C ALA A 481 3.19 13.62 10.38
N ARG A 482 4.27 14.40 10.34
CA ARG A 482 4.77 15.16 11.48
C ARG A 482 3.70 16.11 12.04
N ALA A 483 3.01 16.86 11.17
CA ALA A 483 1.94 17.76 11.60
C ALA A 483 0.79 16.98 12.23
N LYS A 484 0.30 15.91 11.55
CA LYS A 484 -0.81 15.08 12.06
C LYS A 484 -0.50 14.47 13.42
N THR A 485 0.67 13.88 13.59
CA THR A 485 1.10 13.25 14.83
C THR A 485 1.22 14.25 15.97
N LYS A 486 1.87 15.40 15.72
CA LYS A 486 2.06 16.42 16.77
C LYS A 486 0.74 17.12 17.15
N ILE A 487 -0.16 17.36 16.18
CA ILE A 487 -1.50 17.88 16.46
C ILE A 487 -2.31 16.89 17.29
N ARG A 488 -2.35 15.60 16.90
CA ARG A 488 -3.08 14.56 17.66
C ARG A 488 -2.54 14.41 19.10
N ALA A 489 -1.21 14.41 19.26
CA ALA A 489 -0.60 14.34 20.58
C ALA A 489 -1.01 15.53 21.44
N ALA A 490 -0.93 16.76 20.91
CA ALA A 490 -1.31 17.97 21.65
C ALA A 490 -2.80 17.99 22.01
N LEU A 491 -3.70 17.55 21.11
CA LEU A 491 -5.14 17.43 21.40
C LEU A 491 -5.40 16.39 22.49
N LYS A 492 -4.72 15.23 22.44
CA LYS A 492 -4.84 14.18 23.48
C LYS A 492 -4.34 14.64 24.84
N ASP A 493 -3.27 15.44 24.87
CA ASP A 493 -2.76 16.01 26.12
C ASP A 493 -3.70 17.08 26.68
N GLU A 494 -4.34 17.89 25.81
CA GLU A 494 -5.40 18.82 26.23
C GLU A 494 -6.63 18.08 26.78
N GLU A 495 -7.07 16.97 26.12
CA GLU A 495 -8.15 16.11 26.60
C GLU A 495 -7.83 15.53 27.99
N LYS A 496 -6.58 15.11 28.24
CA LYS A 496 -6.16 14.63 29.58
C LYS A 496 -6.26 15.71 30.65
N LEU A 497 -5.81 16.92 30.35
CA LEU A 497 -5.91 18.04 31.29
C LEU A 497 -7.38 18.34 31.63
N ILE A 498 -8.25 18.41 30.61
CA ILE A 498 -9.70 18.61 30.81
C ILE A 498 -10.31 17.47 31.63
N ALA A 499 -9.89 16.23 31.38
CA ALA A 499 -10.37 15.07 32.15
C ALA A 499 -9.90 15.12 33.61
N GLU A 500 -8.67 15.54 33.92
CA GLU A 500 -8.17 15.73 35.29
C GLU A 500 -8.96 16.83 36.03
N GLU A 501 -9.22 17.96 35.37
CA GLU A 501 -10.09 19.00 35.91
C GLU A 501 -11.51 18.46 36.18
N GLY A 502 -12.06 17.70 35.20
CA GLY A 502 -13.36 17.05 35.32
C GLY A 502 -13.44 16.05 36.50
N LYS A 503 -12.37 15.31 36.74
CA LYS A 503 -12.24 14.40 37.88
C LYS A 503 -12.30 15.18 39.19
N ALA A 504 -11.58 16.29 39.27
CA ALA A 504 -11.61 17.16 40.47
C ALA A 504 -12.99 17.81 40.69
N ILE A 505 -13.65 18.26 39.60
CA ILE A 505 -14.99 18.81 39.62
C ILE A 505 -15.99 17.75 40.09
N LEU A 506 -15.94 16.53 39.58
CA LEU A 506 -16.81 15.41 39.97
C LEU A 506 -16.64 15.07 41.43
N ALA A 507 -15.42 14.94 41.91
CA ALA A 507 -15.15 14.63 43.33
C ALA A 507 -15.74 15.68 44.27
N ARG A 508 -15.62 16.98 43.93
CA ARG A 508 -16.21 18.09 44.69
C ARG A 508 -17.73 18.03 44.66
N LYS A 509 -18.35 17.78 43.46
CA LYS A 509 -19.80 17.73 43.27
C LYS A 509 -20.42 16.53 43.99
N LEU A 510 -19.83 15.34 43.95
CA LEU A 510 -20.29 14.15 44.65
C LEU A 510 -20.25 14.33 46.16
N ARG A 511 -19.20 15.00 46.70
CA ARG A 511 -19.10 15.37 48.10
C ARG A 511 -20.27 16.27 48.53
N HIS A 512 -20.63 17.28 47.76
CA HIS A 512 -21.81 18.12 48.05
C HIS A 512 -23.12 17.36 48.02
N LEU A 513 -23.23 16.34 47.13
CA LEU A 513 -24.39 15.47 47.01
C LEU A 513 -24.39 14.30 48.05
N LYS A 514 -23.43 14.26 48.96
CA LYS A 514 -23.24 13.23 50.00
C LYS A 514 -23.11 11.81 49.41
N ILE A 515 -22.50 11.69 48.23
CA ILE A 515 -22.22 10.43 47.54
C ILE A 515 -20.74 10.12 47.65
N PRO A 516 -20.35 8.90 48.06
CA PRO A 516 -18.93 8.54 48.16
C PRO A 516 -18.29 8.51 46.78
N TYR A 517 -17.12 9.13 46.64
CA TYR A 517 -16.28 9.06 45.46
C TYR A 517 -15.48 7.74 45.52
N ASN A 518 -15.98 6.71 44.85
CA ASN A 518 -15.34 5.42 44.73
C ASN A 518 -15.58 4.81 43.34
N GLU A 519 -14.86 3.75 43.00
CA GLU A 519 -14.91 3.09 41.70
C GLU A 519 -16.33 2.60 41.34
N LYS A 520 -17.08 2.10 42.31
CA LYS A 520 -18.47 1.66 42.12
C LYS A 520 -19.36 2.81 41.65
N THR A 521 -19.27 3.97 42.30
CA THR A 521 -20.04 5.17 41.92
C THR A 521 -19.63 5.70 40.54
N ILE A 522 -18.33 5.63 40.18
CA ILE A 522 -17.84 6.02 38.85
C ILE A 522 -18.41 5.09 37.81
N ASN A 523 -18.41 3.77 38.00
CA ASN A 523 -18.98 2.80 37.07
C ASN A 523 -20.50 2.95 36.94
N GLU A 524 -21.21 3.27 38.01
CA GLU A 524 -22.64 3.61 37.97
C GLU A 524 -22.90 4.87 37.11
N LEU A 525 -22.05 5.90 37.22
CA LEU A 525 -22.13 7.11 36.43
C LEU A 525 -21.79 6.84 34.94
N VAL A 526 -20.77 6.02 34.67
CA VAL A 526 -20.41 5.60 33.30
C VAL A 526 -21.59 4.90 32.63
N GLY A 527 -22.26 3.99 33.34
CA GLY A 527 -23.46 3.31 32.85
C GLY A 527 -24.65 4.25 32.65
N PHE A 528 -24.90 5.15 33.62
CA PHE A 528 -26.00 6.12 33.54
C PHE A 528 -25.87 7.07 32.37
N PHE A 529 -24.67 7.63 32.15
CA PHE A 529 -24.42 8.55 31.05
C PHE A 529 -24.10 7.85 29.72
N LYS A 530 -24.11 6.50 29.67
CA LYS A 530 -23.79 5.68 28.51
C LYS A 530 -22.48 6.10 27.83
N VAL A 531 -21.46 6.41 28.64
CA VAL A 531 -20.10 6.68 28.16
C VAL A 531 -19.26 5.41 28.16
N ARG A 532 -18.23 5.34 27.31
CA ARG A 532 -17.44 4.10 27.15
C ARG A 532 -16.47 3.86 28.30
N THR A 533 -15.90 4.92 28.86
CA THR A 533 -14.86 4.84 29.88
C THR A 533 -15.05 5.90 30.97
N SER A 534 -14.40 5.68 32.11
CA SER A 534 -14.33 6.70 33.19
C SER A 534 -13.59 7.97 32.71
N PHE A 535 -12.65 7.84 31.78
CA PHE A 535 -11.97 8.97 31.15
C PHE A 535 -12.95 9.84 30.37
N ASP A 536 -13.81 9.24 29.53
CA ASP A 536 -14.85 9.96 28.78
C ASP A 536 -15.82 10.68 29.71
N LEU A 537 -16.16 10.06 30.85
CA LEU A 537 -16.99 10.68 31.88
C LEU A 537 -16.33 11.95 32.42
N PHE A 538 -15.06 11.85 32.85
CA PHE A 538 -14.32 12.98 33.37
C PHE A 538 -14.15 14.09 32.34
N PHE A 539 -13.82 13.74 31.12
CA PHE A 539 -13.68 14.68 30.02
C PHE A 539 -15.00 15.46 29.77
N ARG A 540 -16.15 14.76 29.72
CA ARG A 540 -17.47 15.40 29.53
C ARG A 540 -17.89 16.28 30.69
N ILE A 541 -17.43 15.99 31.90
CA ILE A 541 -17.64 16.85 33.05
C ILE A 541 -16.74 18.06 33.00
N GLY A 542 -15.48 17.88 32.62
CA GLY A 542 -14.51 18.99 32.49
C GLY A 542 -14.89 20.01 31.44
N ASN A 543 -15.36 19.55 30.28
CA ASN A 543 -15.82 20.42 29.20
C ASN A 543 -17.27 20.95 29.37
N GLY A 544 -17.94 20.62 30.50
CA GLY A 544 -19.29 21.10 30.83
C GLY A 544 -20.45 20.38 30.13
N ALA A 545 -20.20 19.32 29.33
CA ALA A 545 -21.26 18.55 28.66
C ALA A 545 -22.12 17.75 29.67
N ILE A 546 -21.57 17.44 30.84
CA ILE A 546 -22.30 16.88 31.97
C ILE A 546 -22.29 17.93 33.09
N ASP A 547 -23.41 18.56 33.30
CA ASP A 547 -23.58 19.65 34.26
C ASP A 547 -24.15 19.19 35.60
N ASN A 548 -24.45 20.14 36.50
CA ASN A 548 -25.06 19.85 37.80
C ASN A 548 -26.46 19.27 37.71
N THR A 549 -27.21 19.61 36.67
CA THR A 549 -28.58 19.14 36.44
C THR A 549 -28.57 17.65 36.08
N ASN A 550 -27.63 17.26 35.22
CA ASN A 550 -27.43 15.88 34.86
C ASN A 550 -27.01 15.00 36.07
N LEU A 551 -26.11 15.51 36.95
CA LEU A 551 -25.70 14.81 38.14
C LEU A 551 -26.82 14.69 39.18
N LYS A 552 -27.68 15.71 39.34
CA LYS A 552 -28.86 15.65 40.23
C LYS A 552 -29.88 14.61 39.72
N ALA A 553 -30.06 14.48 38.39
CA ALA A 553 -30.91 13.45 37.77
C ALA A 553 -30.41 12.03 38.11
N PHE A 554 -29.09 11.79 38.05
CA PHE A 554 -28.49 10.53 38.51
C PHE A 554 -28.81 10.23 39.96
N VAL A 555 -28.69 11.22 40.87
CA VAL A 555 -28.98 11.06 42.31
C VAL A 555 -30.46 10.74 42.54
N ALA A 556 -31.36 11.40 41.86
CA ALA A 556 -32.79 11.15 41.93
C ALA A 556 -33.17 9.72 41.51
N GLN A 557 -32.57 9.23 40.41
CA GLN A 557 -32.78 7.85 39.98
C GLN A 557 -32.20 6.83 40.97
N ARG A 558 -30.99 7.07 41.46
CA ARG A 558 -30.35 6.21 42.48
C ARG A 558 -31.22 6.08 43.76
N ASN A 559 -31.78 7.19 44.25
CA ASN A 559 -32.63 7.20 45.43
C ASN A 559 -33.97 6.51 45.14
N SER A 560 -34.54 6.63 43.96
CA SER A 560 -35.79 5.93 43.59
C SER A 560 -35.59 4.41 43.50
N THR A 561 -34.45 3.96 43.03
CA THR A 561 -34.09 2.53 42.98
C THR A 561 -33.92 1.93 44.37
N ILE A 562 -33.32 2.67 45.32
CA ILE A 562 -33.19 2.25 46.73
C ILE A 562 -34.55 2.18 47.40
N LEU A 563 -35.44 3.17 47.18
CA LEU A 563 -36.78 3.15 47.70
C LEU A 563 -37.66 1.99 47.17
N ASN A 564 -37.48 1.65 45.88
CA ASN A 564 -38.14 0.50 45.27
C ASN A 564 -37.61 -0.83 45.81
N PHE A 565 -36.30 -0.93 46.12
CA PHE A 565 -35.72 -2.13 46.70
C PHE A 565 -36.23 -2.35 48.17
N PHE A 566 -36.48 -1.31 48.93
CA PHE A 566 -37.11 -1.41 50.24
C PHE A 566 -38.63 -1.71 50.16
N LYS A 567 -39.33 -1.24 49.16
CA LYS A 567 -40.74 -1.57 48.92
C LYS A 567 -40.95 -3.00 48.45
N THR A 568 -40.03 -3.59 47.67
CA THR A 568 -40.09 -5.00 47.22
C THR A 568 -39.77 -6.02 48.35
N LYS A 569 -39.08 -5.64 49.44
CA LYS A 569 -38.84 -6.51 50.57
C LYS A 569 -40.05 -6.68 51.53
N LEU A 570 -41.10 -5.84 51.36
CA LEU A 570 -42.28 -5.85 52.22
C LEU A 570 -43.54 -6.51 51.61
N ARG A 571 -43.44 -7.07 50.41
CA ARG A 571 -44.55 -7.81 49.77
C ARG A 571 -44.03 -9.17 49.26
N ARG A 572 -44.14 -10.20 50.15
CA ARG A 572 -44.16 -11.59 49.70
C ARG A 572 -45.63 -11.97 49.48
N THR A 573 -46.00 -12.35 48.29
CA THR A 573 -46.86 -13.50 47.95
C THR A 573 -46.87 -13.68 46.41
N PRO A 574 -47.00 -14.90 45.93
CA PRO A 574 -46.59 -15.27 44.58
C PRO A 574 -47.80 -15.32 43.66
N SER A 575 -47.66 -14.88 42.46
CA SER A 575 -48.55 -15.31 41.34
C SER A 575 -47.94 -14.95 39.98
N ASN A 576 -47.63 -16.02 39.27
CA ASN A 576 -47.82 -16.28 37.85
C ASN A 576 -47.47 -15.18 36.82
N LYS A 577 -46.55 -15.60 35.98
CA LYS A 577 -46.50 -15.36 34.49
C LYS A 577 -47.00 -14.00 34.00
N ASP A 578 -46.06 -13.16 33.68
CA ASP A 578 -46.16 -12.40 32.42
C ASP A 578 -44.76 -12.12 31.88
N LEU A 579 -44.60 -12.42 30.63
CA LEU A 579 -43.43 -12.29 29.81
C LEU A 579 -42.90 -10.87 29.83
N VAL A 580 -41.70 -10.71 30.42
CA VAL A 580 -40.90 -9.53 30.13
C VAL A 580 -40.36 -9.73 28.70
N GLU A 581 -40.92 -9.04 27.78
CA GLU A 581 -40.23 -8.75 26.51
C GLU A 581 -38.94 -8.02 26.87
N THR A 582 -37.88 -8.75 26.92
CA THR A 582 -36.56 -8.19 26.73
C THR A 582 -36.54 -7.66 25.30
N ASP A 583 -36.44 -6.36 25.15
CA ASP A 583 -35.95 -5.75 23.92
C ASP A 583 -34.62 -6.46 23.55
N GLU A 584 -34.74 -7.55 22.80
CA GLU A 584 -33.65 -8.07 22.02
C GLU A 584 -33.26 -6.95 21.06
N VAL A 585 -32.16 -6.28 21.36
CA VAL A 585 -31.36 -5.57 20.37
C VAL A 585 -31.11 -6.62 19.29
N SER A 586 -31.91 -6.61 18.24
CA SER A 586 -31.78 -7.49 17.10
C SER A 586 -30.40 -7.23 16.54
N ASN A 587 -29.44 -8.12 16.81
CA ASN A 587 -28.17 -8.16 16.17
C ASN A 587 -28.41 -8.39 14.67
N LYS A 588 -28.46 -7.31 13.92
CA LYS A 588 -28.76 -7.24 12.48
C LYS A 588 -27.70 -7.96 11.62
N TYR A 589 -26.68 -8.56 12.22
CA TYR A 589 -25.43 -8.95 11.55
C TYR A 589 -24.87 -10.32 11.97
N ASP A 590 -25.70 -11.28 12.33
CA ASP A 590 -25.24 -12.60 12.83
C ASP A 590 -24.79 -13.59 11.75
N ALA A 591 -24.70 -13.16 10.48
CA ALA A 591 -24.47 -14.09 9.37
C ALA A 591 -23.00 -14.30 8.99
N LEU A 592 -22.05 -13.54 9.55
CA LEU A 592 -20.63 -13.63 9.23
C LEU A 592 -19.74 -13.64 10.47
N VAL A 593 -18.67 -14.44 10.41
CA VAL A 593 -17.57 -14.45 11.38
C VAL A 593 -16.27 -14.03 10.70
N PHE A 594 -15.38 -13.42 11.47
CA PHE A 594 -14.14 -12.83 10.99
C PHE A 594 -12.93 -13.43 11.70
N GLY A 595 -11.81 -13.50 10.97
CA GLY A 595 -10.54 -13.98 11.50
C GLY A 595 -10.50 -15.48 11.77
N LYS A 596 -9.44 -15.93 12.46
CA LYS A 596 -9.24 -17.33 12.87
C LYS A 596 -10.06 -17.72 14.10
N GLU A 597 -10.38 -16.74 14.94
CA GLU A 597 -11.12 -16.91 16.21
C GLU A 597 -12.64 -16.83 16.01
N GLU A 598 -13.10 -16.70 14.75
CA GLU A 598 -14.51 -16.62 14.38
C GLU A 598 -15.29 -15.53 15.15
N GLU A 599 -14.66 -14.33 15.30
CA GLU A 599 -15.27 -13.20 16.01
C GLU A 599 -16.46 -12.63 15.23
N LYS A 600 -17.50 -12.23 15.96
CA LYS A 600 -18.65 -11.51 15.41
C LYS A 600 -18.39 -10.02 15.51
N LEU A 601 -18.30 -9.35 14.35
CA LEU A 601 -18.07 -7.91 14.23
C LEU A 601 -19.19 -7.26 13.40
N ASP A 602 -19.46 -6.00 13.65
CA ASP A 602 -20.42 -5.23 12.87
C ASP A 602 -19.90 -5.01 11.44
N TYR A 603 -20.74 -5.29 10.44
CA TYR A 603 -20.37 -5.15 9.04
C TYR A 603 -21.51 -4.62 8.18
N THR A 604 -21.15 -4.14 6.98
CA THR A 604 -22.10 -3.75 5.93
C THR A 604 -21.81 -4.51 4.63
N LEU A 605 -22.85 -4.86 3.88
CA LEU A 605 -22.66 -5.51 2.58
C LEU A 605 -22.33 -4.47 1.50
N SER A 606 -21.32 -4.78 0.67
CA SER A 606 -20.91 -3.87 -0.40
C SER A 606 -21.94 -3.81 -1.53
N LYS A 607 -22.29 -2.58 -1.95
CA LYS A 607 -23.24 -2.34 -3.05
C LYS A 607 -22.69 -2.74 -4.42
N CYS A 608 -21.37 -2.76 -4.62
CA CYS A 608 -20.73 -3.07 -5.91
C CYS A 608 -20.80 -4.55 -6.30
N CYS A 609 -21.07 -5.47 -5.35
CA CYS A 609 -21.10 -6.90 -5.62
C CYS A 609 -22.20 -7.65 -4.86
N THR A 610 -22.93 -6.98 -3.95
CA THR A 610 -24.08 -7.52 -3.20
C THR A 610 -23.89 -8.99 -2.77
N PRO A 611 -22.92 -9.29 -1.87
CA PRO A 611 -22.64 -10.67 -1.47
C PRO A 611 -23.81 -11.28 -0.71
N ILE A 612 -24.04 -12.60 -0.89
CA ILE A 612 -25.06 -13.38 -0.18
C ILE A 612 -24.45 -14.63 0.44
N PRO A 613 -25.09 -15.27 1.43
CA PRO A 613 -24.61 -16.49 2.03
C PRO A 613 -24.29 -17.58 0.99
N GLY A 614 -23.09 -18.18 1.11
CA GLY A 614 -22.55 -19.13 0.17
C GLY A 614 -21.66 -18.53 -0.94
N ASP A 615 -21.60 -17.21 -1.09
CA ASP A 615 -20.54 -16.55 -1.88
C ASP A 615 -19.21 -16.60 -1.12
N THR A 616 -18.09 -16.74 -1.83
CA THR A 616 -16.76 -16.56 -1.22
C THR A 616 -16.50 -15.07 -1.00
N VAL A 617 -16.33 -14.67 0.26
CA VAL A 617 -16.25 -13.26 0.67
C VAL A 617 -14.99 -12.94 1.44
N PHE A 618 -14.72 -11.65 1.57
CA PHE A 618 -13.77 -11.07 2.50
C PHE A 618 -14.32 -9.75 3.07
N GLY A 619 -13.89 -9.40 4.28
CA GLY A 619 -14.15 -8.12 4.89
C GLY A 619 -13.10 -7.10 4.48
N PHE A 620 -13.52 -5.88 4.19
CA PHE A 620 -12.66 -4.74 3.92
C PHE A 620 -12.90 -3.65 4.96
N LEU A 621 -11.87 -3.33 5.76
CA LEU A 621 -11.96 -2.30 6.79
C LEU A 621 -11.90 -0.92 6.14
N THR A 622 -13.02 -0.18 6.16
CA THR A 622 -13.12 1.19 5.66
C THR A 622 -12.70 2.19 6.75
N ILE A 623 -12.40 3.43 6.37
CA ILE A 623 -12.00 4.49 7.32
C ILE A 623 -13.20 4.95 8.17
N ASN A 624 -14.37 5.13 7.53
CA ASN A 624 -15.51 5.81 8.14
C ASN A 624 -16.75 4.91 8.37
N GLU A 625 -16.83 3.76 7.68
CA GLU A 625 -18.05 2.95 7.64
C GLU A 625 -17.87 1.53 8.22
N GLY A 626 -16.77 1.26 8.93
CA GLY A 626 -16.47 -0.05 9.50
C GLY A 626 -16.12 -1.10 8.44
N ILE A 627 -16.51 -2.36 8.66
CA ILE A 627 -16.17 -3.48 7.79
C ILE A 627 -17.19 -3.60 6.65
N LYS A 628 -16.73 -3.52 5.40
CA LYS A 628 -17.53 -3.80 4.19
C LYS A 628 -17.21 -5.16 3.61
N ILE A 629 -18.24 -5.96 3.34
CA ILE A 629 -18.10 -7.31 2.79
C ILE A 629 -18.15 -7.27 1.28
N HIS A 630 -17.12 -7.82 0.65
CA HIS A 630 -17.02 -7.98 -0.79
C HIS A 630 -16.90 -9.46 -1.19
N LYS A 631 -17.38 -9.81 -2.39
CA LYS A 631 -17.06 -11.10 -3.01
C LYS A 631 -15.60 -11.12 -3.43
N LYS A 632 -14.95 -12.29 -3.36
CA LYS A 632 -13.58 -12.46 -3.84
C LYS A 632 -13.40 -12.18 -5.34
N ASN A 633 -14.44 -12.45 -6.13
CA ASN A 633 -14.47 -12.20 -7.58
C ASN A 633 -15.09 -10.85 -7.98
N CYS A 634 -15.27 -9.94 -7.06
CA CYS A 634 -15.75 -8.58 -7.34
C CYS A 634 -14.72 -7.82 -8.19
N PRO A 635 -15.11 -7.06 -9.23
CA PRO A 635 -14.16 -6.23 -9.99
C PRO A 635 -13.34 -5.27 -9.12
N ASN A 636 -13.93 -4.75 -8.04
CA ASN A 636 -13.23 -3.90 -7.09
C ASN A 636 -12.35 -4.70 -6.11
N ALA A 637 -12.55 -6.01 -5.94
CA ALA A 637 -11.79 -6.83 -5.01
C ALA A 637 -10.30 -6.86 -5.36
N ILE A 638 -9.97 -7.00 -6.62
CA ILE A 638 -8.58 -7.00 -7.12
C ILE A 638 -7.92 -5.66 -6.80
N SER A 639 -8.63 -4.55 -7.07
CA SER A 639 -8.13 -3.21 -6.74
C SER A 639 -7.96 -2.99 -5.23
N LEU A 640 -8.91 -3.49 -4.43
CA LEU A 640 -8.84 -3.41 -2.96
C LEU A 640 -7.71 -4.29 -2.43
N GLN A 641 -7.52 -5.50 -2.98
CA GLN A 641 -6.43 -6.39 -2.61
C GLN A 641 -5.06 -5.83 -3.05
N SER A 642 -4.98 -5.23 -4.24
CA SER A 642 -3.74 -4.66 -4.75
C SER A 642 -3.32 -3.37 -4.03
N ASN A 643 -4.28 -2.54 -3.60
CA ASN A 643 -4.00 -1.24 -3.00
C ASN A 643 -4.11 -1.20 -1.47
N TYR A 644 -4.87 -2.15 -0.87
CA TYR A 644 -5.24 -2.11 0.54
C TYR A 644 -5.29 -3.51 1.17
N ALA A 645 -4.34 -4.40 0.80
CA ALA A 645 -4.29 -5.78 1.27
C ALA A 645 -4.33 -5.90 2.81
N TYR A 646 -3.72 -4.96 3.52
CA TYR A 646 -3.67 -4.86 4.99
C TYR A 646 -5.01 -4.52 5.65
N ARG A 647 -6.03 -4.10 4.88
CA ARG A 647 -7.41 -3.85 5.35
C ARG A 647 -8.34 -5.02 5.10
N ILE A 648 -7.82 -6.12 4.55
CA ILE A 648 -8.62 -7.29 4.20
C ILE A 648 -8.62 -8.27 5.37
N MET A 649 -9.82 -8.60 5.81
CA MET A 649 -10.07 -9.61 6.84
C MET A 649 -10.71 -10.84 6.21
N GLN A 650 -10.34 -12.02 6.70
CA GLN A 650 -11.06 -13.23 6.34
C GLN A 650 -12.48 -13.16 6.89
N ALA A 651 -13.45 -13.46 6.05
CA ALA A 651 -14.85 -13.52 6.43
C ALA A 651 -15.45 -14.84 5.94
N LYS A 652 -16.26 -15.49 6.78
CA LYS A 652 -16.93 -16.76 6.51
C LYS A 652 -18.39 -16.67 6.88
N TRP A 653 -19.27 -17.11 6.00
CA TRP A 653 -20.69 -17.19 6.29
C TRP A 653 -20.97 -18.27 7.33
N ILE A 654 -21.76 -17.92 8.36
CA ILE A 654 -22.40 -18.88 9.26
C ILE A 654 -23.78 -19.17 8.68
N ASP A 655 -24.25 -20.39 8.86
CA ASP A 655 -25.56 -20.81 8.37
C ASP A 655 -26.65 -20.03 9.11
N SER A 656 -27.20 -19.01 8.46
CA SER A 656 -28.33 -18.23 8.96
C SER A 656 -29.50 -18.34 7.98
N THR A 657 -30.47 -19.19 8.31
CA THR A 657 -31.68 -19.42 7.55
C THR A 657 -32.74 -18.32 7.72
N LYS A 658 -32.45 -17.24 8.47
CA LYS A 658 -33.45 -16.27 8.94
C LYS A 658 -33.52 -14.97 8.15
N GLN A 659 -32.60 -14.66 7.22
CA GLN A 659 -32.60 -13.40 6.47
C GLN A 659 -32.67 -13.62 4.97
N ASP A 660 -33.46 -12.77 4.29
CA ASP A 660 -33.55 -12.74 2.83
C ASP A 660 -32.63 -11.66 2.25
N PHE A 661 -31.90 -12.02 1.19
CA PHE A 661 -30.92 -11.17 0.54
C PHE A 661 -31.40 -10.75 -0.85
N LYS A 662 -31.36 -9.45 -1.13
CA LYS A 662 -31.78 -8.89 -2.42
C LYS A 662 -30.73 -9.15 -3.49
N VAL A 663 -31.17 -9.74 -4.62
CA VAL A 663 -30.31 -10.06 -5.79
C VAL A 663 -31.01 -9.57 -7.06
N ILE A 664 -30.24 -9.12 -8.03
CA ILE A 664 -30.73 -8.75 -9.35
C ILE A 664 -30.23 -9.74 -10.38
N LEU A 665 -31.15 -10.35 -11.14
CA LEU A 665 -30.85 -11.14 -12.31
C LEU A 665 -31.08 -10.33 -13.57
N HIS A 666 -30.17 -10.40 -14.50
CA HIS A 666 -30.32 -9.94 -15.87
C HIS A 666 -30.69 -11.13 -16.74
N ILE A 667 -31.76 -11.01 -17.50
CA ILE A 667 -32.26 -12.07 -18.38
C ILE A 667 -32.44 -11.50 -19.79
N SER A 668 -32.07 -12.28 -20.79
CA SER A 668 -32.28 -11.92 -22.17
C SER A 668 -32.64 -13.15 -23.01
N GLY A 669 -33.41 -12.94 -24.06
CA GLY A 669 -33.86 -14.03 -24.91
C GLY A 669 -34.79 -13.58 -26.03
N VAL A 670 -35.51 -14.56 -26.64
CA VAL A 670 -36.51 -14.30 -27.68
C VAL A 670 -37.86 -13.98 -27.02
N ASP A 671 -38.50 -12.91 -27.45
CA ASP A 671 -39.78 -12.47 -26.88
C ASP A 671 -40.93 -13.38 -27.35
N ASN A 672 -41.43 -14.21 -26.43
CA ASN A 672 -42.56 -15.10 -26.64
C ASN A 672 -43.76 -14.61 -25.84
N LYS A 673 -44.99 -14.75 -26.40
CA LYS A 673 -46.21 -14.44 -25.66
C LYS A 673 -46.29 -15.24 -24.37
N GLY A 674 -46.36 -14.55 -23.21
CA GLY A 674 -46.55 -15.19 -21.90
C GLY A 674 -45.24 -15.42 -21.11
N ILE A 675 -44.09 -15.02 -21.63
CA ILE A 675 -42.79 -15.27 -20.96
C ILE A 675 -42.72 -14.68 -19.54
N ILE A 676 -43.33 -13.51 -19.29
CA ILE A 676 -43.37 -12.89 -17.96
C ILE A 676 -44.18 -13.74 -16.99
N ASN A 677 -45.28 -14.34 -17.47
CA ASN A 677 -46.13 -15.23 -16.66
C ASN A 677 -45.39 -16.49 -16.30
N ASP A 678 -44.70 -17.11 -17.25
CA ASP A 678 -43.90 -18.32 -17.01
C ASP A 678 -42.73 -18.08 -16.07
N LEU A 679 -42.03 -16.97 -16.22
CA LEU A 679 -40.99 -16.53 -15.29
C LEU A 679 -41.55 -16.29 -13.88
N SER A 680 -42.66 -15.58 -13.76
CA SER A 680 -43.30 -15.30 -12.47
C SER A 680 -43.73 -16.62 -11.77
N ARG A 681 -44.34 -17.55 -12.52
CA ARG A 681 -44.77 -18.86 -12.01
C ARG A 681 -43.60 -19.70 -11.50
N ILE A 682 -42.51 -19.75 -12.25
CA ILE A 682 -41.32 -20.52 -11.85
C ILE A 682 -40.67 -19.90 -10.60
N ILE A 683 -40.54 -18.61 -10.55
CA ILE A 683 -39.90 -17.91 -9.45
C ILE A 683 -40.75 -17.99 -8.17
N SER A 684 -42.00 -17.62 -8.24
CA SER A 684 -42.88 -17.50 -7.06
C SER A 684 -43.52 -18.81 -6.66
N SER A 685 -44.15 -19.54 -7.63
CA SER A 685 -44.91 -20.72 -7.30
C SER A 685 -44.10 -22.00 -7.13
N ASN A 686 -43.06 -22.22 -7.99
CA ASN A 686 -42.26 -23.42 -7.97
C ASN A 686 -41.07 -23.35 -7.01
N MET A 687 -40.48 -22.16 -6.81
CA MET A 687 -39.28 -21.98 -6.00
C MET A 687 -39.50 -21.19 -4.70
N GLY A 688 -40.73 -20.63 -4.49
CA GLY A 688 -41.08 -19.89 -3.30
C GLY A 688 -40.19 -18.67 -3.07
N VAL A 689 -39.72 -18.03 -4.14
CA VAL A 689 -38.85 -16.85 -4.09
C VAL A 689 -39.67 -15.59 -4.29
N PHE A 690 -39.48 -14.60 -3.41
CA PHE A 690 -40.21 -13.33 -3.49
C PHE A 690 -39.60 -12.44 -4.59
N ILE A 691 -40.46 -11.93 -5.46
CA ILE A 691 -40.11 -10.99 -6.52
C ILE A 691 -40.31 -9.57 -6.02
N ASN A 692 -39.22 -8.80 -5.95
CA ASN A 692 -39.27 -7.37 -5.53
C ASN A 692 -39.66 -6.45 -6.70
N SER A 693 -39.12 -6.72 -7.89
CA SER A 693 -39.48 -5.97 -9.11
C SER A 693 -39.09 -6.76 -10.36
N ILE A 694 -39.90 -6.58 -11.42
CA ILE A 694 -39.61 -7.08 -12.77
C ILE A 694 -39.60 -5.89 -13.71
N ASN A 695 -38.54 -5.74 -14.49
CA ASN A 695 -38.43 -4.73 -15.53
C ASN A 695 -37.85 -5.42 -16.78
N ILE A 696 -38.75 -5.75 -17.73
CA ILE A 696 -38.43 -6.43 -18.97
C ILE A 696 -38.90 -5.56 -20.11
N ALA A 697 -38.04 -5.28 -21.07
CA ALA A 697 -38.36 -4.54 -22.27
C ALA A 697 -38.18 -5.48 -23.49
N GLY A 698 -39.19 -5.56 -24.33
CA GLY A 698 -39.15 -6.26 -25.63
C GLY A 698 -38.90 -5.26 -26.75
N ASN A 699 -37.97 -5.57 -27.65
CA ASN A 699 -37.71 -4.83 -28.87
C ASN A 699 -37.34 -5.79 -30.00
N GLU A 700 -38.00 -5.67 -31.15
CA GLU A 700 -37.72 -6.43 -32.37
C GLU A 700 -37.64 -7.97 -32.19
N GLY A 701 -38.50 -8.55 -31.36
CA GLY A 701 -38.56 -9.99 -31.12
C GLY A 701 -37.51 -10.53 -30.11
N ILE A 702 -36.79 -9.63 -29.46
CA ILE A 702 -35.85 -9.98 -28.38
C ILE A 702 -36.27 -9.25 -27.12
N PHE A 703 -36.23 -9.91 -25.98
CA PHE A 703 -36.42 -9.25 -24.69
C PHE A 703 -35.10 -9.12 -23.92
N ASP A 704 -34.96 -8.06 -23.20
CA ASP A 704 -33.93 -7.80 -22.24
C ASP A 704 -34.52 -7.24 -20.95
N GLY A 705 -34.07 -7.73 -19.78
CA GLY A 705 -34.67 -7.27 -18.57
C GLY A 705 -33.92 -7.60 -17.29
N LYS A 706 -34.36 -6.99 -16.21
CA LYS A 706 -33.84 -7.18 -14.86
C LYS A 706 -34.96 -7.60 -13.91
N ILE A 707 -34.70 -8.65 -13.13
CA ILE A 707 -35.59 -9.14 -12.09
C ILE A 707 -34.87 -9.02 -10.75
N SER A 708 -35.47 -8.30 -9.81
CA SER A 708 -35.00 -8.20 -8.43
C SER A 708 -35.73 -9.20 -7.56
N LEU A 709 -34.98 -10.02 -6.83
CA LEU A 709 -35.44 -11.18 -6.07
C LEU A 709 -34.91 -11.15 -4.65
N SER A 710 -35.63 -11.80 -3.72
CA SER A 710 -35.18 -12.05 -2.36
C SER A 710 -34.86 -13.53 -2.18
N VAL A 711 -33.58 -13.89 -1.96
CA VAL A 711 -33.10 -15.26 -1.83
C VAL A 711 -32.35 -15.46 -0.51
N LYS A 712 -32.36 -16.70 0.01
CA LYS A 712 -31.71 -17.04 1.29
C LYS A 712 -30.19 -17.26 1.13
N ASN A 713 -29.76 -17.87 0.03
CA ASN A 713 -28.36 -18.20 -0.20
C ASN A 713 -28.04 -18.40 -1.69
N SER A 714 -26.76 -18.58 -2.01
CA SER A 714 -26.29 -18.81 -3.37
C SER A 714 -26.74 -20.15 -3.95
N GLY A 715 -26.99 -21.17 -3.11
CA GLY A 715 -27.52 -22.46 -3.54
C GLY A 715 -28.95 -22.34 -4.10
N GLN A 716 -29.83 -21.60 -3.41
CA GLN A 716 -31.19 -21.32 -3.88
C GLN A 716 -31.15 -20.49 -5.17
N LEU A 717 -30.27 -19.47 -5.22
CA LEU A 717 -30.11 -18.63 -6.40
C LEU A 717 -29.67 -19.44 -7.62
N ASN A 718 -28.69 -20.31 -7.47
CA ASN A 718 -28.17 -21.15 -8.57
C ASN A 718 -29.23 -22.13 -9.10
N LYS A 719 -30.03 -22.75 -8.21
CA LYS A 719 -31.17 -23.58 -8.61
C LYS A 719 -32.19 -22.78 -9.40
N LEU A 720 -32.52 -21.55 -8.92
CA LEU A 720 -33.43 -20.64 -9.57
C LEU A 720 -32.95 -20.24 -10.96
N MET A 721 -31.71 -19.82 -11.09
CA MET A 721 -31.10 -19.44 -12.38
C MET A 721 -31.17 -20.59 -13.40
N LYS A 722 -30.88 -21.84 -12.96
CA LYS A 722 -31.01 -23.01 -13.81
C LYS A 722 -32.46 -23.29 -14.23
N SER A 723 -33.43 -23.03 -13.36
CA SER A 723 -34.85 -23.20 -13.67
C SER A 723 -35.35 -22.12 -14.64
N ILE A 724 -34.94 -20.86 -14.47
CA ILE A 724 -35.25 -19.77 -15.39
C ILE A 724 -34.62 -20.03 -16.77
N GLN A 725 -33.41 -20.56 -16.83
CA GLN A 725 -32.74 -20.85 -18.10
C GLN A 725 -33.39 -21.93 -18.92
N LYS A 726 -34.25 -22.78 -18.30
CA LYS A 726 -35.05 -23.81 -18.98
C LYS A 726 -36.36 -23.27 -19.57
N VAL A 727 -36.72 -22.03 -19.27
CA VAL A 727 -37.93 -21.40 -19.84
C VAL A 727 -37.73 -21.21 -21.34
N GLU A 728 -38.70 -21.61 -22.13
CA GLU A 728 -38.69 -21.47 -23.58
C GLU A 728 -38.58 -19.97 -23.95
N GLY A 729 -37.60 -19.63 -24.78
CA GLY A 729 -37.31 -18.23 -25.15
C GLY A 729 -36.16 -17.60 -24.37
N VAL A 730 -35.81 -18.05 -23.16
CA VAL A 730 -34.68 -17.51 -22.39
C VAL A 730 -33.35 -18.01 -22.92
N LYS A 731 -32.48 -17.10 -23.37
CA LYS A 731 -31.13 -17.41 -23.87
C LYS A 731 -30.05 -17.24 -22.82
N LYS A 732 -30.14 -16.23 -21.98
CA LYS A 732 -29.12 -15.89 -21.01
C LYS A 732 -29.74 -15.46 -19.69
N VAL A 733 -29.18 -15.99 -18.60
CA VAL A 733 -29.50 -15.59 -17.22
C VAL A 733 -28.18 -15.29 -16.51
N ALA A 734 -28.01 -14.12 -15.98
CA ALA A 734 -26.81 -13.71 -15.28
C ALA A 734 -27.15 -12.89 -14.02
N ARG A 735 -26.39 -13.11 -12.94
CA ARG A 735 -26.48 -12.25 -11.76
C ARG A 735 -25.77 -10.92 -12.01
N VAL A 736 -26.45 -9.81 -11.76
CA VAL A 736 -25.87 -8.47 -11.85
C VAL A 736 -25.11 -8.17 -10.58
N ASN A 737 -23.89 -7.69 -10.69
CA ASN A 737 -22.99 -7.41 -9.56
C ASN A 737 -23.14 -5.98 -8.98
N SER A 738 -23.99 -5.11 -9.57
CA SER A 738 -24.23 -3.76 -9.07
C SER A 738 -25.74 -3.47 -8.97
N LEU A 739 -26.14 -2.81 -7.89
CA LEU A 739 -27.48 -2.24 -7.73
C LEU A 739 -27.62 -0.98 -8.57
#